data_dfaf2bbf2c8387a81077f3b3cd9789dd
#
_entry.id   dfaf2bbf2c8387a81077f3b3cd9789dd
#
_cell.length_a   1.000
_cell.length_b   1.000
_cell.length_c   1.000
_cell.angle_alpha   90.00
_cell.angle_beta   90.00
_cell.angle_gamma   90.00
#
_symmetry.space_group_name_H-M   'P 1'
#
loop_
_entity.id
_entity.type
_entity.pdbx_description
1 polymer ?
#
loop_
_entity_poly.entity_id
_entity_poly.type
_entity_poly.pdbx_seq_one_letter_code
_entity_poly.pdbx_strand_id
1 'polypeptide(L)'
;MALSAAKQPLSNFTKSLDTLRIPPGVDPNDENWKGIDLLPKDPIQPLTVEEEAKRFQLPPGYKIQPVLTEPAIQQPGEIVFDGNGRMYVLELRSYMLDADSKNELEPISRISRWEDKNNDGVYETGTTFVDKLIFPRFVLPYGKDAVLTMESDADNVYKYTDTNGDGKADKKELFTTKYGRSGNVEHQQAFLLYGMDNWLYSTVNAFRIRETPNGIIREKTGANRAQWGISQDDNGKLWFQGGASGVPSYFQFPIQYGNFDVPNELAKGFEVPYGAAVKVADMQGGMDEIRQPDGSLNRVTGSAGNDIYRGDRLPASLRGQLFYGEPVARIVRQINPVVKEGLTTLHNVYQDQKSEFLKSTDPLFRPVDMATAPDGTMYIVDMYHGIIQEGQWTPKDSYLRLKIDQYRLDKVVGLGRIWRITYEGKERDKKPARMYDEKSAKLVSYLNHPNGWWQDMAQQVLVLRKDKSVVPALKQMALQGSSINGRIHALWTLEGLGELPATVVQKLGADANPRIRIQALKASETLYKAGDKSFASMYEKSMLDADPEVAMQAIFSAKFVKAPDLETQVKASIAKHPSGGVKLVGEQTITPPKPRQNGPFNGTELSKDQKEILARGELVFAELCSQCHGNDGMGKSAGNNKLLAPALAGSFRIQSHPEYAVRVLLHGLDGAVEGKNYAGGMMQPMKEQSDQWIADVVSYIRNGLSNDASFVTAQQVAAIRAKTAKQSSMYKFEALMSQVPKEFPADPAWKFSASNTVSTRVGGNASPRSATNYEGWSTGITQAKDMWYQIEFPQSMNLSEFHFSSSSLFKRPAKPVPGAAPTMIPTYPRLMQIETSLDGINWNTHVANYKGKEGDNVVSFDQVKTKFVRLKLVEGIAKVADEIPWSMRQVKIYGLK
;
A
#
# COMPACT_ATOMS: atom_id res chain seq x y z
N MET A 1 46.68 -4.64 -8.78
CA MET A 1 46.80 -6.05 -9.23
C MET A 1 45.62 -6.34 -10.10
N ALA A 2 45.84 -6.48 -11.42
CA ALA A 2 44.77 -6.75 -12.36
C ALA A 2 44.36 -8.23 -12.26
N LEU A 3 43.10 -8.49 -11.91
CA LEU A 3 42.51 -9.82 -11.97
C LEU A 3 42.15 -10.12 -13.45
N SER A 4 42.92 -10.97 -14.06
CA SER A 4 42.66 -11.53 -15.38
C SER A 4 41.43 -12.46 -15.28
N ALA A 5 40.36 -12.12 -15.93
CA ALA A 5 39.23 -13.00 -16.14
C ALA A 5 39.65 -14.10 -17.15
N ALA A 6 39.80 -15.32 -16.64
CA ALA A 6 40.02 -16.48 -17.45
C ALA A 6 38.80 -16.75 -18.35
N LYS A 7 39.00 -16.64 -19.68
CA LYS A 7 38.02 -17.10 -20.68
C LYS A 7 37.90 -18.62 -20.57
N GLN A 8 36.78 -19.11 -20.05
CA GLN A 8 36.44 -20.54 -20.21
C GLN A 8 35.96 -20.80 -21.64
N PRO A 9 36.36 -21.89 -22.26
CA PRO A 9 36.02 -22.15 -23.64
C PRO A 9 34.57 -22.57 -23.82
N LEU A 10 33.92 -21.95 -24.81
CA LEU A 10 32.53 -22.12 -25.24
C LEU A 10 32.18 -23.51 -25.83
N SER A 11 33.04 -24.54 -25.68
CA SER A 11 32.92 -25.75 -26.48
C SER A 11 31.94 -26.83 -26.01
N ASN A 12 31.16 -26.64 -24.94
CA ASN A 12 30.21 -27.66 -24.44
C ASN A 12 28.71 -27.29 -24.62
N PHE A 13 28.37 -26.28 -25.40
CA PHE A 13 26.98 -25.83 -25.57
C PHE A 13 26.31 -26.29 -26.90
N THR A 14 26.94 -27.15 -27.68
CA THR A 14 26.45 -27.54 -29.02
C THR A 14 25.68 -28.85 -29.09
N LYS A 15 24.95 -29.27 -28.06
CA LYS A 15 23.98 -30.37 -28.19
C LYS A 15 22.66 -30.03 -27.56
N SER A 16 21.64 -29.83 -28.39
CA SER A 16 20.18 -29.64 -28.21
C SER A 16 19.72 -28.19 -28.33
N LEU A 17 19.88 -27.56 -29.45
CA LEU A 17 19.39 -26.22 -29.78
C LEU A 17 17.98 -26.19 -30.38
N ASP A 18 17.28 -27.33 -30.48
CA ASP A 18 16.02 -27.44 -31.25
C ASP A 18 14.72 -27.48 -30.41
N THR A 19 14.76 -27.26 -29.11
CA THR A 19 13.53 -27.21 -28.32
C THR A 19 13.41 -25.89 -27.55
N LEU A 20 12.35 -25.15 -27.80
CA LEU A 20 11.83 -24.11 -26.93
C LEU A 20 11.86 -24.64 -25.49
N ARG A 21 12.66 -24.03 -24.63
CA ARG A 21 12.69 -24.38 -23.19
C ARG A 21 11.51 -23.74 -22.50
N ILE A 22 10.35 -24.33 -22.67
CA ILE A 22 9.21 -23.99 -21.84
C ILE A 22 9.44 -24.59 -20.47
N PRO A 23 9.14 -23.89 -19.38
CA PRO A 23 9.32 -24.44 -18.04
C PRO A 23 8.58 -25.77 -17.86
N PRO A 24 9.13 -26.70 -17.09
CA PRO A 24 8.44 -27.94 -16.75
C PRO A 24 7.07 -27.64 -16.12
N GLY A 25 6.00 -28.21 -16.72
CA GLY A 25 4.64 -28.03 -16.23
C GLY A 25 3.85 -26.89 -16.88
N VAL A 26 4.44 -26.13 -17.79
CA VAL A 26 3.73 -25.12 -18.59
C VAL A 26 3.25 -25.76 -19.89
N ASP A 27 1.99 -25.51 -20.27
CA ASP A 27 1.46 -25.92 -21.56
C ASP A 27 2.15 -25.10 -22.69
N PRO A 28 2.83 -25.74 -23.64
CA PRO A 28 3.49 -25.04 -24.74
C PRO A 28 2.50 -24.33 -25.67
N ASN A 29 1.22 -24.66 -25.61
CA ASN A 29 0.17 -24.02 -26.40
C ASN A 29 -0.53 -22.87 -25.64
N ASP A 30 -0.16 -22.61 -24.39
CA ASP A 30 -0.66 -21.44 -23.64
C ASP A 30 -0.33 -20.15 -24.42
N GLU A 31 -1.32 -19.30 -24.62
CA GLU A 31 -1.18 -18.06 -25.40
C GLU A 31 -0.10 -17.12 -24.83
N ASN A 32 0.16 -17.20 -23.52
CA ASN A 32 1.23 -16.44 -22.88
C ASN A 32 2.64 -16.82 -23.36
N TRP A 33 2.81 -17.98 -23.98
CA TRP A 33 4.09 -18.50 -24.44
C TRP A 33 4.21 -18.55 -25.97
N LYS A 34 3.09 -18.36 -26.69
CA LYS A 34 3.03 -18.44 -28.15
C LYS A 34 3.87 -17.34 -28.79
N GLY A 35 4.80 -17.73 -29.65
CA GLY A 35 5.67 -16.82 -30.40
C GLY A 35 6.77 -16.15 -29.57
N ILE A 36 7.04 -16.60 -28.33
CA ILE A 36 8.13 -16.09 -27.51
C ILE A 36 9.44 -16.77 -27.92
N ASP A 37 10.44 -15.97 -28.23
CA ASP A 37 11.82 -16.44 -28.39
C ASP A 37 12.46 -16.69 -27.01
N LEU A 38 12.71 -17.95 -26.69
CA LEU A 38 13.36 -18.41 -25.47
C LEU A 38 14.76 -18.97 -25.73
N LEU A 39 15.28 -18.84 -26.95
CA LEU A 39 16.65 -19.27 -27.25
C LEU A 39 17.66 -18.45 -26.44
N PRO A 40 18.75 -19.06 -25.95
CA PRO A 40 19.82 -18.34 -25.29
C PRO A 40 20.31 -17.15 -26.14
N LYS A 41 20.53 -16.02 -25.46
CA LYS A 41 21.10 -14.80 -26.07
C LYS A 41 22.46 -14.52 -25.42
N ASP A 42 23.24 -13.67 -26.09
CA ASP A 42 24.44 -13.15 -25.47
C ASP A 42 24.08 -12.43 -24.15
N PRO A 43 24.84 -12.67 -23.07
CA PRO A 43 24.61 -11.98 -21.81
C PRO A 43 24.69 -10.46 -22.00
N ILE A 44 23.73 -9.76 -21.40
CA ILE A 44 23.75 -8.28 -21.35
C ILE A 44 24.94 -7.86 -20.50
N GLN A 45 25.78 -7.01 -21.08
CA GLN A 45 26.95 -6.43 -20.40
C GLN A 45 26.66 -4.99 -20.00
N PRO A 46 27.11 -4.55 -18.80
CA PRO A 46 27.04 -3.16 -18.41
C PRO A 46 27.82 -2.27 -19.41
N LEU A 47 27.21 -1.15 -19.76
CA LEU A 47 27.89 -0.09 -20.53
C LEU A 47 28.78 0.74 -19.61
N THR A 48 29.81 1.37 -20.16
CA THR A 48 30.49 2.44 -19.42
C THR A 48 29.53 3.62 -19.21
N VAL A 49 29.86 4.50 -18.27
CA VAL A 49 29.05 5.71 -17.99
C VAL A 49 28.87 6.57 -19.24
N GLU A 50 29.94 6.73 -20.03
CA GLU A 50 29.94 7.51 -21.28
C GLU A 50 29.13 6.84 -22.39
N GLU A 51 29.10 5.51 -22.44
CA GLU A 51 28.31 4.75 -23.40
C GLU A 51 26.82 4.80 -23.05
N GLU A 52 26.46 4.67 -21.76
CA GLU A 52 25.09 4.80 -21.33
C GLU A 52 24.57 6.21 -21.57
N ALA A 53 25.36 7.24 -21.25
CA ALA A 53 24.97 8.63 -21.51
C ALA A 53 24.50 8.87 -22.95
N LYS A 54 25.01 8.10 -23.94
CA LYS A 54 24.60 8.14 -25.35
C LYS A 54 23.33 7.36 -25.65
N ARG A 55 22.83 6.56 -24.70
CA ARG A 55 21.58 5.77 -24.83
C ARG A 55 20.34 6.53 -24.42
N PHE A 56 20.51 7.63 -23.70
CA PHE A 56 19.41 8.46 -23.29
C PHE A 56 18.85 9.31 -24.42
N GLN A 57 17.54 9.43 -24.43
CA GLN A 57 16.79 10.29 -25.33
C GLN A 57 15.99 11.28 -24.49
N LEU A 58 16.26 12.56 -24.69
CA LEU A 58 15.67 13.71 -24.00
C LEU A 58 15.06 14.68 -25.02
N PRO A 59 14.10 15.53 -24.61
CA PRO A 59 13.63 16.61 -25.47
C PRO A 59 14.74 17.61 -25.81
N PRO A 60 14.58 18.37 -26.90
CA PRO A 60 15.57 19.36 -27.31
C PRO A 60 15.94 20.34 -26.20
N GLY A 61 17.21 20.67 -26.09
CA GLY A 61 17.78 21.59 -25.11
C GLY A 61 18.13 20.92 -23.76
N TYR A 62 17.64 19.74 -23.45
CA TYR A 62 18.02 19.01 -22.25
C TYR A 62 19.25 18.14 -22.47
N LYS A 63 20.07 18.00 -21.43
CA LYS A 63 21.26 17.15 -21.40
C LYS A 63 21.28 16.39 -20.08
N ILE A 64 21.96 15.24 -20.09
CA ILE A 64 22.18 14.41 -18.90
C ILE A 64 23.68 14.29 -18.64
N GLN A 65 24.06 14.35 -17.36
CA GLN A 65 25.46 14.31 -16.92
C GLN A 65 25.58 13.40 -15.69
N PRO A 66 26.60 12.55 -15.58
CA PRO A 66 26.85 11.79 -14.37
C PRO A 66 27.34 12.71 -13.24
N VAL A 67 26.94 12.44 -12.00
CA VAL A 67 27.39 13.18 -10.80
C VAL A 67 28.02 12.26 -9.76
N LEU A 68 27.63 10.98 -9.73
CA LEU A 68 28.21 9.96 -8.87
C LEU A 68 27.91 8.57 -9.47
N THR A 69 28.91 7.71 -9.56
CA THR A 69 28.78 6.42 -10.27
C THR A 69 29.52 5.31 -9.54
N GLU A 70 29.30 4.07 -9.97
CA GLU A 70 30.11 2.95 -9.55
C GLU A 70 31.61 3.19 -9.88
N PRO A 71 32.56 2.67 -9.11
CA PRO A 71 32.40 1.79 -7.94
C PRO A 71 32.14 2.53 -6.61
N ALA A 72 31.96 3.85 -6.64
CA ALA A 72 31.79 4.66 -5.43
C ALA A 72 30.48 4.33 -4.70
N ILE A 73 29.38 4.11 -5.46
CA ILE A 73 28.10 3.67 -4.95
C ILE A 73 27.67 2.36 -5.60
N GLN A 74 26.73 1.64 -4.95
CA GLN A 74 26.16 0.39 -5.45
C GLN A 74 24.67 0.33 -5.16
N GLN A 75 23.87 0.03 -6.20
CA GLN A 75 22.42 -0.15 -6.10
C GLN A 75 21.71 0.96 -5.31
N PRO A 76 21.89 2.23 -5.71
CA PRO A 76 21.24 3.36 -5.03
C PRO A 76 19.72 3.25 -5.17
N GLY A 77 19.00 3.46 -4.05
CA GLY A 77 17.53 3.43 -4.01
C GLY A 77 16.89 4.79 -3.75
N GLU A 78 17.61 5.70 -3.06
CA GLU A 78 17.13 7.03 -2.71
C GLU A 78 18.29 7.99 -2.55
N ILE A 79 18.10 9.26 -2.90
CA ILE A 79 19.03 10.34 -2.58
C ILE A 79 18.33 11.48 -1.84
N VAL A 80 19.01 12.06 -0.89
CA VAL A 80 18.57 13.27 -0.21
C VAL A 80 19.74 14.21 0.03
N PHE A 81 19.47 15.52 0.17
CA PHE A 81 20.50 16.52 0.47
C PHE A 81 20.28 17.14 1.83
N ASP A 82 21.34 17.31 2.60
CA ASP A 82 21.28 17.99 3.89
C ASP A 82 21.47 19.50 3.76
N GLY A 83 21.33 20.23 4.88
CA GLY A 83 21.43 21.68 4.92
C GLY A 83 22.77 22.28 4.46
N ASN A 84 23.80 21.48 4.29
CA ASN A 84 25.08 21.88 3.70
C ASN A 84 25.23 21.38 2.24
N GLY A 85 24.17 20.84 1.64
CA GLY A 85 24.18 20.38 0.24
C GLY A 85 24.93 19.08 0.04
N ARG A 86 25.28 18.36 1.12
CA ARG A 86 25.89 17.02 1.02
C ARG A 86 24.81 16.02 0.65
N MET A 87 25.13 15.13 -0.30
CA MET A 87 24.20 14.09 -0.77
C MET A 87 24.36 12.85 0.09
N TYR A 88 23.25 12.35 0.62
CA TYR A 88 23.17 11.04 1.23
C TYR A 88 22.54 10.08 0.22
N VAL A 89 23.18 8.93 0.04
CA VAL A 89 22.72 7.87 -0.85
C VAL A 89 22.37 6.65 -0.02
N LEU A 90 21.12 6.21 -0.14
CA LEU A 90 20.66 4.93 0.42
C LEU A 90 20.98 3.83 -0.57
N GLU A 91 21.87 2.90 -0.21
CA GLU A 91 22.35 1.83 -1.06
C GLU A 91 21.71 0.49 -0.65
N LEU A 92 20.86 -0.07 -1.53
CA LEU A 92 20.15 -1.34 -1.33
C LEU A 92 21.00 -2.51 -1.84
N ARG A 93 22.17 -2.72 -1.22
CA ARG A 93 23.23 -3.60 -1.73
C ARG A 93 22.89 -5.09 -1.69
N SER A 94 21.83 -5.47 -0.99
CA SER A 94 21.31 -6.84 -0.92
C SER A 94 20.17 -7.11 -1.91
N TYR A 95 19.65 -6.10 -2.62
CA TYR A 95 18.51 -6.24 -3.51
C TYR A 95 18.82 -7.12 -4.72
N MET A 96 18.04 -8.19 -4.90
CA MET A 96 18.04 -9.06 -6.08
C MET A 96 19.46 -9.46 -6.58
N LEU A 97 20.32 -9.87 -5.67
CA LEU A 97 21.67 -10.38 -6.02
C LEU A 97 21.62 -11.68 -6.84
N ASP A 98 20.50 -12.36 -6.81
CA ASP A 98 20.17 -13.47 -7.70
C ASP A 98 18.65 -13.47 -8.02
N ALA A 99 18.24 -14.32 -8.94
CA ALA A 99 16.83 -14.41 -9.35
C ALA A 99 15.91 -15.11 -8.33
N ASP A 100 16.45 -15.64 -7.25
CA ASP A 100 15.72 -16.26 -6.14
C ASP A 100 15.58 -15.31 -4.94
N SER A 101 16.04 -14.04 -5.05
CA SER A 101 16.10 -13.02 -3.98
C SER A 101 16.73 -13.53 -2.67
N LYS A 102 17.74 -14.39 -2.77
CA LYS A 102 18.41 -14.90 -1.59
C LYS A 102 19.20 -13.81 -0.88
N ASN A 103 19.16 -13.85 0.45
CA ASN A 103 19.97 -12.98 1.30
C ASN A 103 19.62 -11.47 1.20
N GLU A 104 18.42 -11.11 0.77
CA GLU A 104 17.99 -9.70 0.70
C GLU A 104 17.98 -8.99 2.07
N LEU A 105 17.77 -9.76 3.14
CA LEU A 105 17.77 -9.25 4.52
C LEU A 105 19.16 -9.40 5.21
N GLU A 106 20.22 -9.63 4.46
CA GLU A 106 21.58 -9.58 5.03
C GLU A 106 22.01 -8.13 5.31
N PRO A 107 22.75 -7.89 6.42
CA PRO A 107 23.15 -6.55 6.82
C PRO A 107 24.35 -6.03 6.01
N ILE A 108 24.20 -5.89 4.70
CA ILE A 108 25.24 -5.42 3.77
C ILE A 108 24.92 -4.09 3.10
N SER A 109 23.70 -3.57 3.31
CA SER A 109 23.28 -2.27 2.82
C SER A 109 23.84 -1.13 3.68
N ARG A 110 23.85 0.08 3.15
CA ARG A 110 24.44 1.23 3.85
C ARG A 110 23.79 2.55 3.43
N ILE A 111 24.08 3.61 4.19
CA ILE A 111 23.89 4.99 3.79
C ILE A 111 25.28 5.60 3.63
N SER A 112 25.60 6.12 2.45
CA SER A 112 26.83 6.86 2.19
C SER A 112 26.55 8.37 2.09
N ARG A 113 27.51 9.20 2.51
CA ARG A 113 27.47 10.66 2.47
C ARG A 113 28.54 11.18 1.50
N TRP A 114 28.16 12.06 0.60
CA TRP A 114 29.00 12.57 -0.48
C TRP A 114 29.03 14.09 -0.52
N GLU A 115 30.17 14.66 -0.87
CA GLU A 115 30.39 16.10 -0.95
C GLU A 115 31.12 16.46 -2.25
N ASP A 116 30.63 17.46 -2.95
CA ASP A 116 31.28 18.13 -4.06
C ASP A 116 32.16 19.26 -3.48
N LYS A 117 33.42 18.93 -3.13
CA LYS A 117 34.33 19.89 -2.45
C LYS A 117 34.94 20.91 -3.38
N ASN A 118 35.20 20.53 -4.61
CA ASN A 118 35.80 21.43 -5.61
C ASN A 118 34.71 22.25 -6.35
N ASN A 119 33.44 21.94 -6.09
CA ASN A 119 32.25 22.58 -6.66
C ASN A 119 32.23 22.55 -8.21
N ASP A 120 32.60 21.41 -8.78
CA ASP A 120 32.51 21.17 -10.23
C ASP A 120 31.17 20.49 -10.62
N GLY A 121 30.42 20.03 -9.64
CA GLY A 121 29.13 19.39 -9.78
C GLY A 121 29.22 17.85 -9.82
N VAL A 122 30.36 17.29 -9.51
CA VAL A 122 30.60 15.87 -9.30
C VAL A 122 30.87 15.63 -7.81
N TYR A 123 30.36 14.55 -7.26
CA TYR A 123 30.54 14.23 -5.85
C TYR A 123 31.71 13.26 -5.66
N GLU A 124 32.90 13.82 -5.41
CA GLU A 124 34.16 13.04 -5.37
C GLU A 124 34.59 12.60 -3.98
N THR A 125 34.07 13.23 -2.92
CA THR A 125 34.46 12.92 -1.54
C THR A 125 33.32 12.22 -0.81
N GLY A 126 33.50 10.94 -0.50
CA GLY A 126 32.47 10.14 0.17
C GLY A 126 32.94 9.41 1.40
N THR A 127 32.00 9.17 2.32
CA THR A 127 32.15 8.33 3.50
C THR A 127 30.96 7.39 3.66
N THR A 128 31.17 6.21 4.23
CA THR A 128 30.07 5.36 4.69
C THR A 128 29.54 5.96 5.99
N PHE A 129 28.37 6.58 5.95
CA PHE A 129 27.78 7.27 7.09
C PHE A 129 27.13 6.30 8.08
N VAL A 130 26.31 5.35 7.60
CA VAL A 130 25.79 4.23 8.38
C VAL A 130 26.03 2.96 7.60
N ASP A 131 26.63 1.95 8.22
CA ASP A 131 26.98 0.66 7.60
C ASP A 131 26.14 -0.48 8.18
N LYS A 132 26.17 -1.64 7.51
CA LYS A 132 25.57 -2.88 7.96
C LYS A 132 24.06 -2.77 8.26
N LEU A 133 23.35 -2.09 7.39
CA LEU A 133 21.89 -1.98 7.47
C LEU A 133 21.22 -3.16 6.74
N ILE A 134 20.09 -3.60 7.31
CA ILE A 134 19.21 -4.61 6.72
C ILE A 134 18.20 -3.90 5.83
N PHE A 135 18.44 -3.84 4.53
CA PHE A 135 17.55 -3.28 3.52
C PHE A 135 16.85 -1.98 4.01
N PRO A 136 17.61 -0.87 4.16
CA PRO A 136 17.08 0.36 4.75
C PRO A 136 15.94 0.95 3.91
N ARG A 137 14.96 1.57 4.57
CA ARG A 137 13.69 1.97 3.95
C ARG A 137 13.66 3.43 3.48
N PHE A 138 14.47 4.26 4.09
CA PHE A 138 14.60 5.68 3.76
C PHE A 138 15.84 6.28 4.43
N VAL A 139 16.23 7.45 3.97
CA VAL A 139 17.17 8.33 4.64
C VAL A 139 16.64 9.76 4.65
N LEU A 140 16.54 10.37 5.83
CA LEU A 140 16.11 11.78 5.97
C LEU A 140 17.11 12.55 6.83
N PRO A 141 17.77 13.61 6.34
CA PRO A 141 18.56 14.52 7.17
C PRO A 141 17.69 15.15 8.26
N TYR A 142 18.10 15.02 9.52
CA TYR A 142 17.32 15.49 10.68
C TYR A 142 18.20 16.16 11.73
N GLY A 143 18.61 17.37 11.41
CA GLY A 143 19.60 18.17 12.16
C GLY A 143 21.00 18.08 11.55
N LYS A 144 21.95 18.79 12.16
CA LYS A 144 23.34 18.83 11.70
C LYS A 144 23.98 17.45 11.87
N ASP A 145 24.58 16.94 10.80
CA ASP A 145 25.32 15.67 10.78
C ASP A 145 24.51 14.48 11.34
N ALA A 146 23.19 14.47 11.07
CA ALA A 146 22.30 13.43 11.55
C ALA A 146 21.24 13.04 10.51
N VAL A 147 20.87 11.75 10.49
CA VAL A 147 19.81 11.20 9.64
C VAL A 147 18.84 10.35 10.45
N LEU A 148 17.59 10.29 9.99
CA LEU A 148 16.63 9.27 10.37
C LEU A 148 16.63 8.15 9.33
N THR A 149 16.62 6.92 9.80
CA THR A 149 16.44 5.74 8.94
C THR A 149 15.80 4.60 9.73
N MET A 150 15.30 3.60 9.02
CA MET A 150 14.84 2.33 9.56
C MET A 150 15.19 1.18 8.63
N GLU A 151 15.18 -0.03 9.17
CA GLU A 151 15.47 -1.25 8.44
C GLU A 151 14.17 -2.00 8.08
N SER A 152 14.21 -2.87 7.10
CA SER A 152 13.10 -3.76 6.76
C SER A 152 12.81 -4.74 7.89
N ASP A 153 11.57 -5.19 7.98
CA ASP A 153 11.05 -6.10 9.01
C ASP A 153 11.24 -5.58 10.45
N ALA A 154 11.45 -4.27 10.61
CA ALA A 154 11.63 -3.62 11.89
C ALA A 154 10.51 -2.61 12.17
N ASP A 155 10.27 -2.36 13.47
CA ASP A 155 9.25 -1.41 13.94
C ASP A 155 9.81 -0.03 14.25
N ASN A 156 11.13 0.10 14.34
CA ASN A 156 11.79 1.24 14.94
C ASN A 156 12.45 2.15 13.90
N VAL A 157 12.24 3.44 14.03
CA VAL A 157 13.03 4.48 13.37
C VAL A 157 14.12 4.92 14.32
N TYR A 158 15.35 5.00 13.83
CA TYR A 158 16.50 5.47 14.58
C TYR A 158 17.06 6.75 14.01
N LYS A 159 17.59 7.61 14.90
CA LYS A 159 18.43 8.74 14.54
C LYS A 159 19.89 8.32 14.68
N TYR A 160 20.64 8.47 13.60
CA TYR A 160 22.08 8.27 13.56
C TYR A 160 22.76 9.61 13.45
N THR A 161 23.76 9.87 14.30
CA THR A 161 24.46 11.15 14.37
C THR A 161 25.97 10.93 14.34
N ASP A 162 26.68 11.73 13.54
CA ASP A 162 28.13 11.90 13.58
C ASP A 162 28.44 13.00 14.59
N THR A 163 28.95 12.64 15.77
CA THR A 163 29.24 13.61 16.85
C THR A 163 30.67 14.08 16.83
N ASN A 164 31.57 13.39 16.16
CA ASN A 164 33.00 13.70 16.12
C ASN A 164 33.43 14.38 14.80
N GLY A 165 32.58 14.44 13.79
CA GLY A 165 32.80 15.11 12.52
C GLY A 165 33.66 14.33 11.50
N ASP A 166 33.84 13.02 11.69
CA ASP A 166 34.66 12.18 10.79
C ASP A 166 33.87 11.67 9.56
N GLY A 167 32.59 11.98 9.50
CA GLY A 167 31.71 11.58 8.40
C GLY A 167 31.03 10.25 8.59
N LYS A 168 31.12 9.65 9.78
CA LYS A 168 30.48 8.39 10.15
C LYS A 168 29.62 8.59 11.39
N ALA A 169 28.44 8.01 11.40
CA ALA A 169 27.59 8.05 12.57
C ALA A 169 28.19 7.19 13.70
N ASP A 170 28.43 7.81 14.84
CA ASP A 170 28.95 7.18 16.06
C ASP A 170 27.89 7.07 17.16
N LYS A 171 26.73 7.70 16.99
CA LYS A 171 25.62 7.68 17.93
C LYS A 171 24.33 7.19 17.24
N LYS A 172 23.64 6.21 17.87
CA LYS A 172 22.34 5.67 17.43
C LYS A 172 21.32 5.88 18.54
N GLU A 173 20.23 6.59 18.27
CA GLU A 173 19.16 6.87 19.22
C GLU A 173 17.80 6.41 18.66
N LEU A 174 16.96 5.83 19.51
CA LEU A 174 15.59 5.50 19.12
C LEU A 174 14.78 6.79 18.92
N PHE A 175 14.21 6.97 17.73
CA PHE A 175 13.35 8.11 17.41
C PHE A 175 11.88 7.81 17.65
N THR A 176 11.38 6.68 17.12
CA THR A 176 10.00 6.22 17.35
C THR A 176 9.88 4.71 17.16
N THR A 177 8.82 4.11 17.69
CA THR A 177 8.50 2.69 17.58
C THR A 177 7.17 2.48 16.86
N LYS A 178 6.83 1.22 16.51
CA LYS A 178 5.58 0.85 15.84
C LYS A 178 5.36 1.65 14.55
N TYR A 179 6.42 1.90 13.83
CA TYR A 179 6.41 2.66 12.59
C TYR A 179 6.41 1.74 11.36
N GLY A 180 7.11 0.64 11.46
CA GLY A 180 7.33 -0.30 10.37
C GLY A 180 6.27 -1.39 10.27
N ARG A 181 6.44 -2.20 9.26
CA ARG A 181 5.75 -3.46 9.04
C ARG A 181 6.76 -4.49 8.54
N SER A 182 6.39 -5.76 8.63
CA SER A 182 7.15 -6.88 8.08
C SER A 182 6.50 -7.40 6.79
N GLY A 183 7.19 -8.31 6.12
CA GLY A 183 6.71 -8.99 4.93
C GLY A 183 7.54 -8.67 3.69
N ASN A 184 6.95 -8.70 2.52
CA ASN A 184 7.65 -8.43 1.27
C ASN A 184 8.34 -7.07 1.27
N VAL A 185 9.62 -7.02 0.91
CA VAL A 185 10.43 -5.79 0.94
C VAL A 185 9.94 -4.70 -0.01
N GLU A 186 9.25 -5.05 -1.09
CA GLU A 186 8.64 -4.04 -1.98
C GLU A 186 7.35 -3.44 -1.42
N HIS A 187 6.72 -4.02 -0.38
CA HIS A 187 5.45 -3.61 0.18
C HIS A 187 5.53 -3.04 1.60
N GLN A 188 6.72 -2.72 2.07
CA GLN A 188 6.93 -2.01 3.33
C GLN A 188 6.98 -0.49 3.09
N GLN A 189 6.80 0.29 4.16
CA GLN A 189 6.94 1.75 4.08
C GLN A 189 8.34 2.12 3.59
N ALA A 190 8.42 3.12 2.74
CA ALA A 190 9.66 3.66 2.21
C ALA A 190 9.57 5.18 2.10
N PHE A 191 10.68 5.85 1.93
CA PHE A 191 10.80 7.29 1.87
C PHE A 191 10.21 7.99 3.11
N LEU A 192 10.93 8.89 3.69
CA LEU A 192 10.47 9.73 4.80
C LEU A 192 10.61 11.19 4.41
N LEU A 193 9.51 11.93 4.39
CA LEU A 193 9.47 13.32 4.00
C LEU A 193 9.16 14.22 5.21
N TYR A 194 9.94 15.28 5.38
CA TYR A 194 9.59 16.40 6.28
C TYR A 194 8.65 17.34 5.52
N GLY A 195 7.36 17.30 5.83
CA GLY A 195 6.35 18.10 5.18
C GLY A 195 6.44 19.59 5.55
N MET A 196 5.97 20.45 4.65
CA MET A 196 5.88 21.91 4.89
C MET A 196 5.09 22.23 6.18
N ASP A 197 4.15 21.38 6.57
CA ASP A 197 3.37 21.50 7.82
C ASP A 197 4.11 20.99 9.07
N ASN A 198 5.43 20.74 8.96
CA ASN A 198 6.30 20.25 10.03
C ASN A 198 5.97 18.83 10.55
N TRP A 199 5.25 18.04 9.77
CA TRP A 199 4.99 16.63 10.05
C TRP A 199 5.85 15.74 9.15
N LEU A 200 6.12 14.52 9.62
CA LEU A 200 6.83 13.48 8.88
C LEU A 200 5.83 12.50 8.28
N TYR A 201 6.00 12.20 7.00
CA TYR A 201 5.16 11.30 6.22
C TYR A 201 6.02 10.25 5.53
N SER A 202 5.47 9.06 5.35
CA SER A 202 6.09 8.01 4.52
C SER A 202 5.06 7.35 3.62
N THR A 203 5.52 6.58 2.65
CA THR A 203 4.64 5.72 1.87
C THR A 203 3.97 4.68 2.77
N VAL A 204 2.92 4.04 2.29
CA VAL A 204 2.17 2.98 2.94
C VAL A 204 1.43 3.42 4.21
N ASN A 205 2.11 4.07 5.15
CA ASN A 205 1.56 4.42 6.46
C ASN A 205 0.38 5.41 6.36
N ALA A 206 -0.77 5.05 6.93
CA ALA A 206 -1.96 5.91 7.02
C ALA A 206 -1.94 6.80 8.28
N PHE A 207 -0.77 7.31 8.63
CA PHE A 207 -0.56 8.26 9.72
C PHE A 207 0.65 9.14 9.42
N ARG A 208 0.71 10.26 10.13
CA ARG A 208 1.85 11.16 10.18
C ARG A 208 2.39 11.26 11.60
N ILE A 209 3.67 11.57 11.75
CA ILE A 209 4.30 11.76 13.06
C ILE A 209 4.98 13.13 13.16
N ARG A 210 5.14 13.62 14.38
CA ARG A 210 5.81 14.89 14.66
C ARG A 210 6.53 14.83 15.99
N GLU A 211 7.77 15.32 16.03
CA GLU A 211 8.49 15.52 17.26
C GLU A 211 7.96 16.75 18.01
N THR A 212 7.70 16.58 19.30
CA THR A 212 7.30 17.65 20.22
C THR A 212 8.17 17.63 21.47
N PRO A 213 8.17 18.69 22.31
CA PRO A 213 8.88 18.66 23.59
C PRO A 213 8.49 17.49 24.51
N ASN A 214 7.29 16.92 24.31
CA ASN A 214 6.74 15.80 25.08
C ASN A 214 6.93 14.43 24.40
N GLY A 215 7.74 14.35 23.35
CA GLY A 215 7.96 13.13 22.57
C GLY A 215 7.27 13.14 21.20
N ILE A 216 7.26 11.99 20.54
CA ILE A 216 6.66 11.83 19.22
C ILE A 216 5.14 11.68 19.35
N ILE A 217 4.41 12.54 18.67
CA ILE A 217 2.95 12.39 18.50
C ILE A 217 2.65 11.75 17.14
N ARG A 218 1.54 11.01 17.08
CA ARG A 218 1.05 10.34 15.88
C ARG A 218 -0.39 10.75 15.60
N GLU A 219 -0.69 11.07 14.34
CA GLU A 219 -2.01 11.45 13.89
C GLU A 219 -2.42 10.64 12.66
N LYS A 220 -3.63 10.08 12.66
CA LYS A 220 -4.18 9.30 11.55
C LYS A 220 -4.38 10.19 10.31
N THR A 221 -4.08 9.66 9.14
CA THR A 221 -4.36 10.26 7.83
C THR A 221 -5.24 9.34 6.99
N GLY A 222 -5.52 9.72 5.76
CA GLY A 222 -6.01 8.79 4.74
C GLY A 222 -4.93 7.80 4.33
N ALA A 223 -5.33 6.73 3.66
CA ALA A 223 -4.41 5.77 3.05
C ALA A 223 -3.79 6.37 1.79
N ASN A 224 -2.46 6.43 1.72
CA ASN A 224 -1.76 7.02 0.57
C ASN A 224 -1.56 6.05 -0.60
N ARG A 225 -1.59 4.74 -0.34
CA ARG A 225 -1.46 3.67 -1.36
C ARG A 225 -0.16 3.70 -2.16
N ALA A 226 0.86 4.36 -1.65
CA ALA A 226 2.17 4.43 -2.26
C ALA A 226 3.07 3.29 -1.80
N GLN A 227 4.10 2.99 -2.59
CA GLN A 227 5.16 2.05 -2.24
C GLN A 227 6.53 2.72 -2.25
N TRP A 228 6.90 3.34 -3.36
CA TRP A 228 8.22 3.92 -3.58
C TRP A 228 8.11 5.32 -4.18
N GLY A 229 8.05 6.33 -3.35
CA GLY A 229 8.09 7.72 -3.77
C GLY A 229 7.06 8.60 -3.05
N ILE A 230 7.54 9.69 -2.49
CA ILE A 230 6.77 10.77 -1.88
C ILE A 230 7.50 12.09 -2.11
N SER A 231 6.77 13.10 -2.55
CA SER A 231 7.26 14.47 -2.71
C SER A 231 6.20 15.48 -2.30
N GLN A 232 6.54 16.77 -2.30
CA GLN A 232 5.59 17.84 -2.01
C GLN A 232 5.69 18.98 -3.03
N ASP A 233 4.57 19.66 -3.27
CA ASP A 233 4.53 20.87 -4.10
C ASP A 233 4.73 22.16 -3.30
N ASP A 234 4.72 23.32 -3.98
CA ASP A 234 4.85 24.64 -3.39
C ASP A 234 3.69 25.05 -2.48
N ASN A 235 2.65 24.20 -2.33
CA ASN A 235 1.53 24.37 -1.42
C ASN A 235 1.56 23.40 -0.25
N GLY A 236 2.61 22.58 -0.15
CA GLY A 236 2.74 21.52 0.85
C GLY A 236 1.71 20.41 0.67
N LYS A 237 1.19 20.21 -0.55
CA LYS A 237 0.41 19.03 -0.89
C LYS A 237 1.37 17.89 -1.22
N LEU A 238 1.11 16.72 -0.65
CA LEU A 238 1.93 15.54 -0.85
C LEU A 238 1.50 14.78 -2.10
N TRP A 239 2.48 14.26 -2.81
CA TRP A 239 2.32 13.46 -4.01
C TRP A 239 2.97 12.10 -3.78
N PHE A 240 2.22 11.04 -4.02
CA PHE A 240 2.61 9.67 -3.72
C PHE A 240 2.71 8.84 -4.98
N GLN A 241 3.74 7.98 -5.07
CA GLN A 241 3.93 7.08 -6.19
C GLN A 241 3.52 5.66 -5.84
N GLY A 242 2.60 5.08 -6.63
CA GLY A 242 2.16 3.70 -6.48
C GLY A 242 2.96 2.75 -7.33
N GLY A 243 3.63 1.77 -6.74
CA GLY A 243 4.38 0.76 -7.46
C GLY A 243 3.49 -0.25 -8.18
N ALA A 244 2.62 -0.93 -7.46
CA ALA A 244 1.83 -2.06 -7.97
C ALA A 244 0.88 -1.72 -9.13
N SER A 245 0.33 -0.51 -9.17
CA SER A 245 -0.54 -0.06 -10.27
C SER A 245 0.24 0.63 -11.39
N GLY A 246 1.51 0.95 -11.16
CA GLY A 246 2.36 1.65 -12.10
C GLY A 246 1.92 3.08 -12.41
N VAL A 247 1.07 3.69 -11.59
CA VAL A 247 0.57 5.06 -11.75
C VAL A 247 0.68 5.81 -10.43
N PRO A 248 0.66 7.15 -10.43
CA PRO A 248 0.62 7.92 -9.18
C PRO A 248 -0.50 7.44 -8.26
N SER A 249 -0.20 7.41 -6.96
CA SER A 249 -1.16 6.98 -5.93
C SER A 249 -2.09 8.13 -5.55
N TYR A 250 -2.32 8.35 -4.25
CA TYR A 250 -3.19 9.43 -3.83
C TYR A 250 -2.50 10.80 -4.02
N PHE A 251 -3.09 11.65 -4.80
CA PHE A 251 -2.55 12.99 -5.13
C PHE A 251 -3.63 14.08 -5.18
N GLN A 252 -4.89 13.73 -5.03
CA GLN A 252 -5.98 14.67 -5.30
C GLN A 252 -6.04 15.80 -4.26
N PHE A 253 -6.07 15.43 -2.98
CA PHE A 253 -6.18 16.36 -1.86
C PHE A 253 -5.14 16.10 -0.78
N PRO A 254 -4.91 17.03 0.15
CA PRO A 254 -4.00 16.77 1.27
C PRO A 254 -4.46 15.59 2.10
N ILE A 255 -3.57 14.60 2.28
CA ILE A 255 -3.88 13.26 2.82
C ILE A 255 -4.39 13.27 4.26
N GLN A 256 -4.05 14.29 5.05
CA GLN A 256 -4.50 14.40 6.43
C GLN A 256 -6.02 14.54 6.59
N TYR A 257 -6.72 14.94 5.55
CA TYR A 257 -8.20 15.08 5.58
C TYR A 257 -8.94 13.80 5.18
N GLY A 258 -8.20 12.72 4.92
CA GLY A 258 -8.72 11.43 4.48
C GLY A 258 -8.78 11.29 2.96
N ASN A 259 -9.40 10.20 2.51
CA ASN A 259 -9.57 9.93 1.10
C ASN A 259 -10.97 10.36 0.63
N PHE A 260 -11.03 10.75 -0.64
CA PHE A 260 -12.27 11.07 -1.35
C PHE A 260 -12.25 10.32 -2.68
N ASP A 261 -13.42 9.88 -3.13
CA ASP A 261 -13.58 9.22 -4.42
C ASP A 261 -13.72 10.29 -5.50
N VAL A 262 -12.76 10.34 -6.40
CA VAL A 262 -12.72 11.30 -7.51
C VAL A 262 -12.71 10.54 -8.82
N PRO A 263 -13.67 10.75 -9.72
CA PRO A 263 -13.67 10.12 -11.03
C PRO A 263 -12.70 10.83 -12.00
N ASN A 264 -12.20 10.08 -12.97
CA ASN A 264 -11.42 10.62 -14.10
C ASN A 264 -10.15 11.40 -13.71
N GLU A 265 -9.43 10.92 -12.70
CA GLU A 265 -8.18 11.54 -12.24
C GLU A 265 -7.04 11.47 -13.27
N LEU A 266 -7.08 10.50 -14.17
CA LEU A 266 -6.06 10.27 -15.20
C LEU A 266 -6.64 10.58 -16.58
N ALA A 267 -5.90 11.32 -17.42
CA ALA A 267 -6.26 11.54 -18.81
C ALA A 267 -6.31 10.21 -19.57
N LYS A 268 -7.11 10.16 -20.64
CA LYS A 268 -7.25 8.96 -21.47
C LYS A 268 -5.88 8.55 -22.04
N GLY A 269 -5.52 7.28 -21.90
CA GLY A 269 -4.24 6.72 -22.38
C GLY A 269 -3.03 7.06 -21.50
N PHE A 270 -3.25 7.66 -20.33
CA PHE A 270 -2.20 8.01 -19.39
C PHE A 270 -1.36 6.79 -18.97
N GLU A 271 -1.94 5.60 -18.92
CA GLU A 271 -1.31 4.35 -18.50
C GLU A 271 -0.31 3.78 -19.51
N VAL A 272 -0.30 4.27 -20.75
CA VAL A 272 0.58 3.74 -21.82
C VAL A 272 1.98 4.36 -21.72
N PRO A 273 3.05 3.57 -21.51
CA PRO A 273 4.42 4.07 -21.57
C PRO A 273 4.92 4.12 -23.01
N TYR A 274 5.61 5.19 -23.35
CA TYR A 274 6.23 5.38 -24.68
C TYR A 274 7.76 5.27 -24.58
N GLY A 275 8.24 4.22 -23.92
CA GLY A 275 9.65 3.91 -23.80
C GLY A 275 10.32 3.57 -25.13
N ALA A 276 11.63 3.58 -25.15
CA ALA A 276 12.38 2.98 -26.24
C ALA A 276 12.10 1.47 -26.28
N ALA A 277 12.02 0.91 -27.49
CA ALA A 277 11.91 -0.54 -27.66
C ALA A 277 13.21 -1.20 -27.20
N VAL A 278 13.23 -1.61 -25.94
CA VAL A 278 14.28 -2.46 -25.39
C VAL A 278 13.85 -3.88 -25.67
N LYS A 279 14.61 -4.63 -26.43
CA LYS A 279 14.28 -6.02 -26.82
C LYS A 279 14.19 -7.01 -25.64
N VAL A 280 14.47 -6.54 -24.42
CA VAL A 280 14.40 -7.31 -23.18
C VAL A 280 13.09 -6.96 -22.47
N ALA A 281 12.07 -7.76 -22.68
CA ALA A 281 10.80 -7.60 -22.00
C ALA A 281 10.82 -8.35 -20.65
N ASP A 282 11.66 -7.88 -19.75
CA ASP A 282 11.94 -8.47 -18.44
C ASP A 282 10.93 -8.00 -17.37
N MET A 283 9.69 -8.40 -17.47
CA MET A 283 8.65 -8.10 -16.49
C MET A 283 7.76 -9.31 -16.23
N GLN A 284 7.04 -9.28 -15.13
CA GLN A 284 6.05 -10.29 -14.78
C GLN A 284 4.88 -10.35 -15.78
N GLY A 285 4.22 -11.48 -15.83
CA GLY A 285 3.09 -11.75 -16.72
C GLY A 285 3.50 -12.17 -18.12
N GLY A 286 2.53 -12.68 -18.87
CA GLY A 286 2.72 -13.14 -20.24
C GLY A 286 2.83 -12.03 -21.27
N MET A 287 2.94 -12.38 -22.54
CA MET A 287 2.94 -11.41 -23.63
C MET A 287 1.58 -10.73 -23.79
N ASP A 288 0.52 -11.49 -23.50
CA ASP A 288 -0.82 -10.96 -23.65
C ASP A 288 -1.13 -9.87 -22.64
N GLU A 289 -1.77 -8.81 -23.05
CA GLU A 289 -2.24 -7.66 -22.26
C GLU A 289 -1.19 -6.73 -21.65
N ILE A 290 0.08 -7.12 -21.50
CA ILE A 290 1.09 -6.29 -20.82
C ILE A 290 2.17 -5.80 -21.77
N ARG A 291 2.41 -6.51 -22.89
CA ARG A 291 3.44 -6.18 -23.87
C ARG A 291 2.90 -5.94 -25.25
N GLN A 292 3.65 -5.09 -25.97
CA GLN A 292 3.49 -4.91 -27.40
C GLN A 292 4.20 -6.06 -28.14
N PRO A 293 3.90 -6.29 -29.43
CA PRO A 293 4.57 -7.34 -30.23
C PRO A 293 6.10 -7.22 -30.29
N ASP A 294 6.65 -6.01 -30.09
CA ASP A 294 8.10 -5.75 -30.03
C ASP A 294 8.72 -6.06 -28.65
N GLY A 295 7.91 -6.47 -27.66
CA GLY A 295 8.31 -6.75 -26.29
C GLY A 295 8.29 -5.54 -25.34
N SER A 296 8.03 -4.32 -25.85
CA SER A 296 7.85 -3.14 -25.00
C SER A 296 6.54 -3.24 -24.17
N LEU A 297 6.43 -2.42 -23.12
CA LEU A 297 5.24 -2.39 -22.29
C LEU A 297 4.06 -1.71 -22.99
N ASN A 298 2.86 -2.23 -22.84
CA ASN A 298 1.64 -1.57 -23.28
C ASN A 298 0.98 -0.71 -22.18
N ARG A 299 1.47 -0.81 -20.95
CA ARG A 299 1.05 0.02 -19.80
C ARG A 299 2.17 0.14 -18.77
N VAL A 300 2.07 1.18 -17.93
CA VAL A 300 2.97 1.36 -16.77
C VAL A 300 2.72 0.24 -15.75
N THR A 301 3.76 -0.33 -15.16
CA THR A 301 3.66 -1.52 -14.30
C THR A 301 4.35 -1.39 -12.95
N GLY A 302 5.50 -0.72 -12.85
CA GLY A 302 6.36 -0.74 -11.67
C GLY A 302 7.00 0.61 -11.37
N SER A 303 6.24 1.70 -11.36
CA SER A 303 6.80 3.03 -11.12
C SER A 303 7.42 3.17 -9.73
N ALA A 304 8.52 3.91 -9.65
CA ALA A 304 9.28 4.15 -8.44
C ALA A 304 9.86 5.58 -8.44
N GLY A 305 10.01 6.15 -7.25
CA GLY A 305 10.46 7.51 -7.06
C GLY A 305 9.51 8.55 -7.64
N ASN A 306 9.47 9.71 -7.06
CA ASN A 306 8.80 10.86 -7.68
C ASN A 306 9.34 12.17 -7.12
N ASP A 307 9.30 13.22 -7.94
CA ASP A 307 9.55 14.59 -7.50
C ASP A 307 8.59 15.56 -8.19
N ILE A 308 8.14 16.55 -7.45
CA ILE A 308 7.56 17.77 -8.03
C ILE A 308 8.73 18.72 -8.23
N TYR A 309 9.12 18.94 -9.48
CA TYR A 309 10.25 19.82 -9.76
C TYR A 309 9.99 21.25 -9.27
N ARG A 310 10.80 21.73 -8.34
CA ARG A 310 10.71 23.04 -7.71
C ARG A 310 12.02 23.83 -7.82
N GLY A 311 12.94 23.35 -8.66
CA GLY A 311 14.21 24.02 -8.95
C GLY A 311 14.06 25.25 -9.83
N ASP A 312 15.18 25.92 -10.11
CA ASP A 312 15.24 27.18 -10.87
C ASP A 312 16.26 27.12 -12.03
N ARG A 313 16.90 25.97 -12.26
CA ARG A 313 17.93 25.79 -13.30
C ARG A 313 17.49 24.96 -14.49
N LEU A 314 16.22 24.62 -14.56
CA LEU A 314 15.57 24.09 -15.75
C LEU A 314 14.50 25.10 -16.27
N PRO A 315 13.86 24.89 -17.41
CA PRO A 315 12.80 25.77 -17.89
C PRO A 315 11.74 26.02 -16.83
N ALA A 316 11.26 27.27 -16.71
CA ALA A 316 10.27 27.63 -15.69
C ALA A 316 8.94 26.88 -15.85
N SER A 317 8.62 26.40 -17.04
CA SER A 317 7.46 25.55 -17.33
C SER A 317 7.48 24.19 -16.63
N LEU A 318 8.63 23.73 -16.17
CA LEU A 318 8.73 22.48 -15.42
C LEU A 318 8.35 22.62 -13.93
N ARG A 319 8.35 23.86 -13.40
CA ARG A 319 8.04 24.08 -11.99
C ARG A 319 6.61 23.64 -11.67
N GLY A 320 6.46 22.81 -10.66
CA GLY A 320 5.18 22.24 -10.24
C GLY A 320 4.73 21.03 -11.06
N GLN A 321 5.53 20.59 -12.03
CA GLN A 321 5.24 19.35 -12.74
C GLN A 321 5.79 18.14 -11.97
N LEU A 322 5.05 17.03 -12.04
CA LEU A 322 5.40 15.78 -11.40
C LEU A 322 6.27 14.94 -12.34
N PHE A 323 7.34 14.39 -11.82
CA PHE A 323 8.18 13.40 -12.49
C PHE A 323 8.17 12.10 -11.69
N TYR A 324 8.17 10.96 -12.39
CA TYR A 324 8.41 9.66 -11.77
C TYR A 324 9.17 8.72 -12.70
N GLY A 325 9.91 7.79 -12.10
CA GLY A 325 10.60 6.71 -12.80
C GLY A 325 9.69 5.52 -13.07
N GLU A 326 9.88 4.86 -14.20
CA GLU A 326 9.35 3.52 -14.47
C GLU A 326 10.49 2.63 -14.92
N PRO A 327 11.13 1.92 -13.97
CA PRO A 327 12.35 1.19 -14.22
C PRO A 327 12.19 -0.01 -15.15
N VAL A 328 10.99 -0.58 -15.29
CA VAL A 328 10.72 -1.67 -16.23
C VAL A 328 10.63 -1.14 -17.67
N ALA A 329 10.02 0.01 -17.89
CA ALA A 329 9.95 0.67 -19.19
C ALA A 329 11.20 1.50 -19.51
N ARG A 330 12.12 1.71 -18.59
CA ARG A 330 13.35 2.53 -18.75
C ARG A 330 13.03 3.97 -19.13
N ILE A 331 12.06 4.56 -18.40
CA ILE A 331 11.62 5.93 -18.64
C ILE A 331 11.57 6.76 -17.38
N VAL A 332 11.68 8.08 -17.55
CA VAL A 332 11.17 9.07 -16.60
C VAL A 332 10.04 9.84 -17.28
N ARG A 333 8.87 9.80 -16.67
CA ARG A 333 7.67 10.48 -17.17
C ARG A 333 7.53 11.87 -16.57
N GLN A 334 7.21 12.83 -17.41
CA GLN A 334 6.80 14.16 -17.01
C GLN A 334 5.28 14.27 -17.07
N ILE A 335 4.69 14.69 -15.98
CA ILE A 335 3.23 14.82 -15.82
C ILE A 335 2.88 16.28 -15.59
N ASN A 336 1.90 16.76 -16.35
CA ASN A 336 1.29 18.05 -16.13
C ASN A 336 0.00 17.87 -15.31
N PRO A 337 -0.04 18.30 -14.03
CA PRO A 337 -1.27 18.36 -13.26
C PRO A 337 -2.13 19.53 -13.75
N VAL A 338 -3.31 19.23 -14.24
CA VAL A 338 -4.29 20.26 -14.67
C VAL A 338 -5.39 20.34 -13.62
N VAL A 339 -5.50 21.47 -12.94
CA VAL A 339 -6.52 21.73 -11.94
C VAL A 339 -7.67 22.50 -12.57
N LYS A 340 -8.89 21.94 -12.43
CA LYS A 340 -10.12 22.59 -12.85
C LYS A 340 -11.14 22.52 -11.73
N GLU A 341 -11.62 23.66 -11.27
CA GLU A 341 -12.59 23.76 -10.17
C GLU A 341 -12.17 22.93 -8.94
N GLY A 342 -10.86 22.92 -8.62
CA GLY A 342 -10.27 22.23 -7.50
C GLY A 342 -10.06 20.71 -7.68
N LEU A 343 -10.38 20.13 -8.83
CA LEU A 343 -10.09 18.74 -9.16
C LEU A 343 -8.88 18.64 -10.09
N THR A 344 -8.00 17.68 -9.82
CA THR A 344 -6.76 17.49 -10.57
C THR A 344 -6.90 16.35 -11.57
N THR A 345 -6.53 16.59 -12.83
CA THR A 345 -6.35 15.54 -13.84
C THR A 345 -4.89 15.50 -14.25
N LEU A 346 -4.31 14.29 -14.31
CA LEU A 346 -2.92 14.08 -14.68
C LEU A 346 -2.78 13.77 -16.18
N HIS A 347 -1.86 14.48 -16.85
CA HIS A 347 -1.58 14.34 -18.27
C HIS A 347 -0.11 14.02 -18.52
N ASN A 348 0.18 12.98 -19.30
CA ASN A 348 1.54 12.77 -19.81
C ASN A 348 1.84 13.87 -20.86
N VAL A 349 2.88 14.67 -20.60
CA VAL A 349 3.25 15.82 -21.44
C VAL A 349 3.60 15.43 -22.88
N TYR A 350 4.14 14.23 -23.07
CA TYR A 350 4.63 13.75 -24.37
C TYR A 350 3.72 12.71 -25.03
N GLN A 351 2.51 12.52 -24.53
CA GLN A 351 1.58 11.48 -25.01
C GLN A 351 1.26 11.61 -26.50
N ASP A 352 1.01 12.84 -26.98
CA ASP A 352 0.68 13.08 -28.40
C ASP A 352 1.85 12.78 -29.33
N GLN A 353 3.09 12.95 -28.86
CA GLN A 353 4.33 12.59 -29.56
C GLN A 353 4.69 11.11 -29.41
N LYS A 354 3.88 10.33 -28.68
CA LYS A 354 4.20 8.94 -28.28
C LYS A 354 5.62 8.82 -27.73
N SER A 355 5.93 9.69 -26.76
CA SER A 355 7.25 9.80 -26.14
C SER A 355 7.15 10.05 -24.65
N GLU A 356 8.30 10.07 -23.96
CA GLU A 356 8.47 10.38 -22.55
C GLU A 356 9.53 11.47 -22.38
N PHE A 357 9.63 12.07 -21.20
CA PHE A 357 10.65 13.07 -20.90
C PHE A 357 12.08 12.51 -21.05
N LEU A 358 12.32 11.37 -20.40
CA LEU A 358 13.57 10.62 -20.56
C LEU A 358 13.23 9.18 -20.91
N LYS A 359 13.91 8.63 -21.90
CA LYS A 359 13.88 7.20 -22.20
C LYS A 359 15.26 6.71 -22.55
N SER A 360 15.55 5.44 -22.24
CA SER A 360 16.83 4.82 -22.55
C SER A 360 16.66 3.58 -23.41
N THR A 361 17.63 3.35 -24.30
CA THR A 361 17.78 2.09 -25.04
C THR A 361 18.65 1.09 -24.29
N ASP A 362 19.25 1.47 -23.15
CA ASP A 362 19.98 0.56 -22.29
C ASP A 362 19.03 -0.30 -21.46
N PRO A 363 19.06 -1.63 -21.58
CA PRO A 363 18.20 -2.51 -20.80
C PRO A 363 18.49 -2.48 -19.28
N LEU A 364 19.60 -1.93 -18.84
CA LEU A 364 20.02 -1.88 -17.43
C LEU A 364 19.66 -0.58 -16.74
N PHE A 365 19.25 0.45 -17.48
CA PHE A 365 18.76 1.71 -16.89
C PHE A 365 17.51 1.47 -16.03
N ARG A 366 17.62 1.80 -14.74
CA ARG A 366 16.55 1.60 -13.73
C ARG A 366 16.32 2.88 -12.92
N PRO A 367 15.55 3.84 -13.43
CA PRO A 367 15.25 5.06 -12.69
C PRO A 367 14.32 4.73 -11.50
N VAL A 368 14.86 4.79 -10.28
CA VAL A 368 14.13 4.39 -9.05
C VAL A 368 13.83 5.55 -8.12
N ASP A 369 14.49 6.70 -8.28
CA ASP A 369 14.23 7.91 -7.53
C ASP A 369 14.67 9.16 -8.29
N MET A 370 14.17 10.32 -7.87
CA MET A 370 14.60 11.63 -8.39
C MET A 370 14.40 12.73 -7.35
N ALA A 371 15.21 13.78 -7.45
CA ALA A 371 15.16 14.88 -6.52
C ALA A 371 15.50 16.23 -7.16
N THR A 372 14.78 17.27 -6.77
CA THR A 372 15.21 18.66 -6.97
C THR A 372 16.43 18.93 -6.09
N ALA A 373 17.56 19.25 -6.71
CA ALA A 373 18.85 19.40 -6.02
C ALA A 373 19.12 20.81 -5.51
N PRO A 374 20.08 20.98 -4.57
CA PRO A 374 20.52 22.29 -4.10
C PRO A 374 20.97 23.23 -5.21
N ASP A 375 21.55 22.67 -6.26
CA ASP A 375 22.05 23.42 -7.44
C ASP A 375 20.92 23.84 -8.42
N GLY A 376 19.69 23.59 -8.09
CA GLY A 376 18.49 23.99 -8.84
C GLY A 376 18.15 23.09 -10.05
N THR A 377 18.90 22.04 -10.28
CA THR A 377 18.66 21.04 -11.32
C THR A 377 17.86 19.84 -10.80
N MET A 378 17.61 18.85 -11.64
CA MET A 378 16.97 17.58 -11.26
C MET A 378 18.00 16.45 -11.30
N TYR A 379 18.03 15.64 -10.25
CA TYR A 379 18.85 14.44 -10.19
C TYR A 379 17.97 13.21 -10.37
N ILE A 380 18.52 12.17 -11.01
CA ILE A 380 17.85 10.88 -11.25
C ILE A 380 18.75 9.79 -10.69
N VAL A 381 18.17 8.95 -9.87
CA VAL A 381 18.82 7.76 -9.32
C VAL A 381 18.57 6.59 -10.25
N ASP A 382 19.64 6.06 -10.79
CA ASP A 382 19.67 4.87 -11.62
C ASP A 382 20.29 3.72 -10.83
N MET A 383 19.46 2.77 -10.42
CA MET A 383 19.97 1.58 -9.71
C MET A 383 20.94 0.79 -10.60
N TYR A 384 20.84 0.93 -11.92
CA TYR A 384 21.65 0.27 -12.95
C TYR A 384 21.81 -1.22 -12.70
N HIS A 385 20.70 -1.94 -12.78
CA HIS A 385 20.57 -3.30 -12.29
C HIS A 385 19.90 -4.22 -13.30
N GLY A 386 20.32 -5.49 -13.33
CA GLY A 386 19.75 -6.45 -14.27
C GLY A 386 18.31 -6.82 -13.95
N ILE A 387 18.00 -7.10 -12.68
CA ILE A 387 16.66 -7.48 -12.20
C ILE A 387 16.07 -6.34 -11.40
N ILE A 388 14.84 -5.94 -11.71
CA ILE A 388 14.12 -4.86 -11.00
C ILE A 388 12.77 -5.32 -10.44
N GLN A 389 12.57 -6.61 -10.34
CA GLN A 389 11.37 -7.24 -9.81
C GLN A 389 11.80 -8.20 -8.71
N GLU A 390 11.22 -8.09 -7.55
CA GLU A 390 11.54 -8.91 -6.38
C GLU A 390 11.19 -10.40 -6.58
N GLY A 391 11.82 -11.30 -5.82
CA GLY A 391 11.83 -12.75 -6.00
C GLY A 391 10.47 -13.44 -6.14
N GLN A 392 9.42 -12.87 -5.55
CA GLN A 392 8.06 -13.37 -5.74
C GLN A 392 7.58 -13.28 -7.19
N TRP A 393 8.14 -12.37 -8.00
CA TRP A 393 7.83 -12.18 -9.41
C TRP A 393 8.69 -13.04 -10.33
N THR A 394 9.70 -13.73 -9.80
CA THR A 394 10.67 -14.53 -10.53
C THR A 394 10.61 -16.03 -10.22
N PRO A 395 9.43 -16.67 -9.99
CA PRO A 395 9.36 -18.12 -9.88
C PRO A 395 10.00 -18.80 -11.10
N LYS A 396 10.55 -19.99 -10.91
CA LYS A 396 11.31 -20.72 -11.96
C LYS A 396 10.54 -20.98 -13.25
N ASP A 397 9.23 -21.05 -13.16
CA ASP A 397 8.28 -21.25 -14.25
C ASP A 397 7.67 -19.96 -14.81
N SER A 398 8.12 -18.79 -14.31
CA SER A 398 7.61 -17.51 -14.77
C SER A 398 8.29 -17.02 -16.06
N TYR A 399 7.53 -16.23 -16.86
CA TYR A 399 8.10 -15.56 -18.02
C TYR A 399 9.30 -14.69 -17.66
N LEU A 400 9.23 -13.95 -16.56
CA LEU A 400 10.32 -13.08 -16.12
C LEU A 400 11.59 -13.89 -15.83
N ARG A 401 11.48 -15.03 -15.11
CA ARG A 401 12.63 -15.91 -14.84
C ARG A 401 13.31 -16.36 -16.13
N LEU A 402 12.53 -16.75 -17.14
CA LEU A 402 13.11 -17.16 -18.42
C LEU A 402 13.84 -16.04 -19.13
N LYS A 403 13.35 -14.80 -19.04
CA LYS A 403 14.06 -13.64 -19.59
C LYS A 403 15.33 -13.32 -18.82
N ILE A 404 15.29 -13.43 -17.49
CA ILE A 404 16.50 -13.30 -16.65
C ILE A 404 17.56 -14.33 -17.08
N ASP A 405 17.16 -15.59 -17.19
CA ASP A 405 18.07 -16.69 -17.58
C ASP A 405 18.55 -16.54 -19.02
N GLN A 406 17.68 -16.11 -19.94
CA GLN A 406 18.00 -15.94 -21.37
C GLN A 406 19.10 -14.90 -21.59
N TYR A 407 19.06 -13.78 -20.85
CA TYR A 407 19.99 -12.66 -21.01
C TYR A 407 21.01 -12.55 -19.86
N ARG A 408 20.99 -13.46 -18.91
CA ARG A 408 21.87 -13.50 -17.73
C ARG A 408 21.80 -12.21 -16.90
N LEU A 409 20.61 -11.68 -16.74
CA LEU A 409 20.39 -10.44 -15.99
C LEU A 409 20.77 -10.60 -14.51
N ASP A 410 20.74 -11.82 -13.98
CA ASP A 410 21.20 -12.19 -12.63
C ASP A 410 22.69 -11.91 -12.37
N LYS A 411 23.46 -11.59 -13.41
CA LYS A 411 24.90 -11.29 -13.28
C LYS A 411 25.22 -9.80 -13.25
N VAL A 412 24.22 -8.95 -13.44
CA VAL A 412 24.40 -7.49 -13.41
C VAL A 412 23.93 -6.96 -12.06
N VAL A 413 24.85 -6.89 -11.11
CA VAL A 413 24.65 -6.48 -9.72
C VAL A 413 25.81 -5.61 -9.25
N GLY A 414 25.61 -4.83 -8.18
CA GLY A 414 26.66 -4.05 -7.53
C GLY A 414 27.09 -2.80 -8.30
N LEU A 415 26.28 -2.32 -9.24
CA LEU A 415 26.48 -1.08 -10.00
C LEU A 415 25.52 0.00 -9.47
N GLY A 416 25.61 1.21 -10.03
CA GLY A 416 24.67 2.30 -9.67
C GLY A 416 25.20 3.66 -10.10
N ARG A 417 24.30 4.53 -10.54
CA ARG A 417 24.63 5.86 -11.11
C ARG A 417 23.61 6.90 -10.63
N ILE A 418 24.11 8.10 -10.45
CA ILE A 418 23.28 9.27 -10.21
C ILE A 418 23.54 10.27 -11.32
N TRP A 419 22.46 10.65 -12.00
CA TRP A 419 22.49 11.53 -13.15
C TRP A 419 21.91 12.90 -12.82
N ARG A 420 22.36 13.94 -13.47
CA ARG A 420 21.83 15.29 -13.41
C ARG A 420 21.28 15.72 -14.76
N ILE A 421 20.07 16.24 -14.78
CA ILE A 421 19.46 16.87 -15.94
C ILE A 421 19.83 18.35 -15.95
N THR A 422 20.35 18.81 -17.07
CA THR A 422 20.67 20.24 -17.32
C THR A 422 19.93 20.74 -18.56
N TYR A 423 19.90 22.06 -18.75
CA TYR A 423 19.24 22.68 -19.89
C TYR A 423 20.15 23.73 -20.54
N GLU A 424 20.15 23.82 -21.86
CA GLU A 424 20.96 24.79 -22.60
C GLU A 424 20.68 26.23 -22.17
N GLY A 425 21.73 27.00 -21.92
CA GLY A 425 21.63 28.38 -21.46
C GLY A 425 21.27 28.55 -20.00
N LYS A 426 21.15 27.47 -19.25
CA LYS A 426 20.95 27.49 -17.77
C LYS A 426 22.03 26.67 -17.09
N GLU A 427 22.97 27.36 -16.45
CA GLU A 427 23.96 26.67 -15.63
C GLU A 427 23.37 26.30 -14.25
N ARG A 428 23.88 25.21 -13.66
CA ARG A 428 23.57 24.87 -12.25
C ARG A 428 23.97 26.05 -11.33
N ASP A 429 23.30 26.16 -10.19
CA ASP A 429 23.75 27.11 -9.17
C ASP A 429 25.05 26.57 -8.53
N LYS A 430 26.10 27.38 -8.64
CA LYS A 430 27.42 27.07 -8.06
C LYS A 430 27.57 27.56 -6.62
N LYS A 431 26.55 28.18 -6.03
CA LYS A 431 26.60 28.63 -4.65
C LYS A 431 26.47 27.41 -3.71
N PRO A 432 27.50 27.08 -2.91
CA PRO A 432 27.38 25.95 -2.00
C PRO A 432 26.41 26.28 -0.86
N ALA A 433 25.54 25.32 -0.54
CA ALA A 433 24.72 25.40 0.66
C ALA A 433 25.58 25.19 1.92
N ARG A 434 25.34 26.01 2.97
CA ARG A 434 26.05 25.92 4.27
C ARG A 434 25.09 26.26 5.42
N MET A 435 23.84 25.84 5.34
CA MET A 435 22.79 26.29 6.26
C MET A 435 23.05 25.89 7.70
N TYR A 436 23.73 24.76 7.93
CA TYR A 436 24.07 24.36 9.30
C TYR A 436 25.12 25.27 9.97
N ASP A 437 25.92 25.96 9.17
CA ASP A 437 27.01 26.82 9.67
C ASP A 437 26.60 28.30 9.68
N GLU A 438 25.45 28.64 9.08
CA GLU A 438 24.94 30.02 9.01
C GLU A 438 24.04 30.37 10.22
N LYS A 439 23.97 31.66 10.55
CA LYS A 439 23.07 32.17 11.59
C LYS A 439 21.61 32.06 11.16
N SER A 440 20.71 31.83 12.10
CA SER A 440 19.27 31.70 11.85
C SER A 440 18.66 32.90 11.11
N ALA A 441 19.11 34.11 11.37
CA ALA A 441 18.70 35.32 10.64
C ALA A 441 19.02 35.24 9.13
N LYS A 442 20.12 34.59 8.75
CA LYS A 442 20.44 34.35 7.34
C LYS A 442 19.50 33.31 6.72
N LEU A 443 19.17 32.25 7.46
CA LEU A 443 18.27 31.21 7.00
C LEU A 443 16.85 31.74 6.68
N VAL A 444 16.38 32.74 7.44
CA VAL A 444 15.12 33.42 7.12
C VAL A 444 15.12 33.96 5.69
N SER A 445 16.25 34.48 5.19
CA SER A 445 16.31 34.99 3.80
C SER A 445 16.19 33.87 2.76
N TYR A 446 16.54 32.63 3.10
CA TYR A 446 16.42 31.47 2.18
C TYR A 446 14.99 30.95 2.01
N LEU A 447 14.06 31.34 2.90
CA LEU A 447 12.63 31.08 2.69
C LEU A 447 12.07 31.76 1.43
N ASN A 448 12.76 32.78 0.91
CA ASN A 448 12.45 33.43 -0.38
C ASN A 448 13.28 32.91 -1.56
N HIS A 449 14.08 31.88 -1.38
CA HIS A 449 14.93 31.36 -2.46
C HIS A 449 14.09 30.84 -3.63
N PRO A 450 14.50 31.05 -4.92
CA PRO A 450 13.72 30.56 -6.06
C PRO A 450 13.66 29.02 -6.13
N ASN A 451 14.67 28.31 -5.62
CA ASN A 451 14.68 26.84 -5.56
C ASN A 451 13.97 26.36 -4.28
N GLY A 452 12.96 25.50 -4.41
CA GLY A 452 12.15 24.97 -3.33
C GLY A 452 12.94 24.15 -2.31
N TRP A 453 14.00 23.44 -2.73
CA TRP A 453 14.87 22.72 -1.80
C TRP A 453 15.46 23.65 -0.72
N TRP A 454 15.92 24.85 -1.13
CA TRP A 454 16.44 25.84 -0.17
C TRP A 454 15.37 26.32 0.81
N GLN A 455 14.14 26.48 0.33
CA GLN A 455 13.02 26.93 1.15
C GLN A 455 12.67 25.89 2.22
N ASP A 456 12.49 24.60 1.81
CA ASP A 456 12.16 23.48 2.67
C ASP A 456 13.25 23.25 3.73
N MET A 457 14.50 23.21 3.28
CA MET A 457 15.63 22.94 4.17
C MET A 457 15.86 24.09 5.15
N ALA A 458 15.73 25.34 4.73
CA ALA A 458 15.82 26.48 5.63
C ALA A 458 14.73 26.46 6.70
N GLN A 459 13.49 26.14 6.34
CA GLN A 459 12.39 25.97 7.29
C GLN A 459 12.72 24.85 8.29
N GLN A 460 13.09 23.67 7.81
CA GLN A 460 13.43 22.53 8.65
C GLN A 460 14.55 22.85 9.63
N VAL A 461 15.65 23.48 9.17
CA VAL A 461 16.77 23.84 10.03
C VAL A 461 16.37 24.88 11.07
N LEU A 462 15.57 25.87 10.71
CA LEU A 462 15.06 26.88 11.65
C LEU A 462 14.20 26.26 12.75
N VAL A 463 13.28 25.37 12.36
CA VAL A 463 12.39 24.68 13.30
C VAL A 463 13.17 23.76 14.24
N LEU A 464 14.11 22.97 13.70
CA LEU A 464 14.91 22.03 14.51
C LEU A 464 15.90 22.74 15.46
N ARG A 465 16.38 23.92 15.07
CA ARG A 465 17.22 24.77 15.97
C ARG A 465 16.44 25.38 17.13
N LYS A 466 15.11 25.51 16.99
CA LYS A 466 14.25 26.15 18.00
C LYS A 466 14.67 27.58 18.36
N ASP A 467 15.30 28.29 17.42
CA ASP A 467 15.81 29.68 17.65
C ASP A 467 14.68 30.70 17.48
N LYS A 468 14.11 31.14 18.60
CA LYS A 468 12.99 32.09 18.60
C LYS A 468 13.39 33.53 18.30
N SER A 469 14.69 33.85 18.20
CA SER A 469 15.17 35.22 17.88
C SER A 469 14.69 35.68 16.50
N VAL A 470 14.38 34.76 15.59
CA VAL A 470 13.92 35.05 14.24
C VAL A 470 12.41 35.33 14.12
N VAL A 471 11.64 35.13 15.17
CA VAL A 471 10.16 35.29 15.18
C VAL A 471 9.71 36.66 14.67
N PRO A 472 10.30 37.82 15.05
CA PRO A 472 9.88 39.09 14.48
C PRO A 472 10.05 39.18 12.95
N ALA A 473 11.17 38.70 12.42
CA ALA A 473 11.43 38.68 10.97
C ALA A 473 10.49 37.74 10.22
N LEU A 474 10.17 36.56 10.80
CA LEU A 474 9.19 35.61 10.23
C LEU A 474 7.79 36.22 10.18
N LYS A 475 7.33 36.90 11.24
CA LYS A 475 6.03 37.61 11.26
C LYS A 475 5.97 38.68 10.18
N GLN A 476 7.01 39.47 10.02
CA GLN A 476 7.11 40.47 8.96
C GLN A 476 7.03 39.82 7.57
N MET A 477 7.83 38.76 7.35
CA MET A 477 7.86 38.06 6.07
C MET A 477 6.50 37.41 5.75
N ALA A 478 5.83 36.76 6.69
CA ALA A 478 4.51 36.13 6.49
C ALA A 478 3.46 37.16 6.05
N LEU A 479 3.47 38.37 6.67
CA LEU A 479 2.48 39.40 6.41
C LEU A 479 2.81 40.29 5.19
N GLN A 480 4.09 40.52 4.90
CA GLN A 480 4.51 41.58 3.95
C GLN A 480 5.58 41.11 2.95
N GLY A 481 6.00 39.86 2.99
CA GLY A 481 6.98 39.31 2.04
C GLY A 481 6.50 39.42 0.58
N SER A 482 7.42 39.69 -0.32
CA SER A 482 7.12 39.82 -1.76
C SER A 482 6.89 38.47 -2.46
N SER A 483 7.49 37.41 -1.95
CA SER A 483 7.34 36.05 -2.48
C SER A 483 6.19 35.32 -1.75
N ILE A 484 5.24 34.79 -2.49
CA ILE A 484 4.15 33.99 -1.94
C ILE A 484 4.71 32.75 -1.22
N ASN A 485 5.66 32.05 -1.83
CA ASN A 485 6.28 30.88 -1.20
C ASN A 485 7.04 31.27 0.09
N GLY A 486 7.79 32.37 0.06
CA GLY A 486 8.47 32.88 1.26
C GLY A 486 7.51 33.21 2.41
N ARG A 487 6.34 33.77 2.11
CA ARG A 487 5.28 34.05 3.08
C ARG A 487 4.71 32.75 3.67
N ILE A 488 4.49 31.76 2.82
CA ILE A 488 4.00 30.43 3.22
C ILE A 488 5.02 29.74 4.15
N HIS A 489 6.30 29.70 3.76
CA HIS A 489 7.34 29.10 4.59
C HIS A 489 7.55 29.82 5.92
N ALA A 490 7.44 31.16 5.92
CA ALA A 490 7.51 31.94 7.15
C ALA A 490 6.33 31.63 8.11
N LEU A 491 5.12 31.46 7.59
CA LEU A 491 3.94 31.03 8.36
C LEU A 491 4.19 29.67 9.01
N TRP A 492 4.65 28.69 8.24
CA TRP A 492 4.90 27.33 8.73
C TRP A 492 6.14 27.24 9.64
N THR A 493 7.13 28.10 9.43
CA THR A 493 8.26 28.21 10.38
C THR A 493 7.78 28.72 11.74
N LEU A 494 6.89 29.74 11.78
CA LEU A 494 6.27 30.22 13.01
C LEU A 494 5.48 29.12 13.72
N GLU A 495 4.73 28.32 12.96
CA GLU A 495 3.98 27.18 13.49
C GLU A 495 4.94 26.13 14.09
N GLY A 496 5.99 25.75 13.35
CA GLY A 496 6.99 24.76 13.80
C GLY A 496 7.77 25.19 15.04
N LEU A 497 8.01 26.50 15.22
CA LEU A 497 8.62 27.06 16.41
C LEU A 497 7.67 27.15 17.62
N GLY A 498 6.37 26.88 17.43
CA GLY A 498 5.34 27.09 18.46
C GLY A 498 5.05 28.57 18.75
N GLU A 499 5.35 29.47 17.80
CA GLU A 499 5.25 30.93 17.93
C GLU A 499 4.25 31.55 16.92
N LEU A 500 3.26 30.77 16.50
CA LEU A 500 2.25 31.21 15.52
C LEU A 500 1.17 32.08 16.20
N PRO A 501 1.11 33.41 15.94
CA PRO A 501 0.10 34.25 16.54
C PRO A 501 -1.25 34.12 15.82
N ALA A 502 -2.36 34.02 16.55
CA ALA A 502 -3.72 34.03 16.00
C ALA A 502 -3.99 35.24 15.10
N THR A 503 -3.49 36.43 15.47
CA THR A 503 -3.66 37.68 14.72
C THR A 503 -2.96 37.64 13.33
N VAL A 504 -1.85 36.93 13.20
CA VAL A 504 -1.20 36.72 11.90
C VAL A 504 -2.06 35.81 11.03
N VAL A 505 -2.51 34.69 11.57
CA VAL A 505 -3.38 33.74 10.82
C VAL A 505 -4.69 34.38 10.37
N GLN A 506 -5.33 35.18 11.24
CA GLN A 506 -6.55 35.92 10.91
C GLN A 506 -6.34 36.92 9.74
N LYS A 507 -5.21 37.67 9.76
CA LYS A 507 -4.87 38.60 8.66
C LYS A 507 -4.61 37.84 7.35
N LEU A 508 -3.87 36.75 7.41
CA LEU A 508 -3.59 35.91 6.22
C LEU A 508 -4.83 35.21 5.68
N GLY A 509 -5.81 34.90 6.54
CA GLY A 509 -7.11 34.36 6.12
C GLY A 509 -7.96 35.34 5.30
N ALA A 510 -7.62 36.64 5.32
CA ALA A 510 -8.24 37.68 4.50
C ALA A 510 -7.34 38.19 3.36
N ASP A 511 -6.23 37.50 3.07
CA ASP A 511 -5.28 37.91 2.05
C ASP A 511 -5.88 37.88 0.65
N ALA A 512 -5.40 38.76 -0.23
CA ALA A 512 -5.85 38.81 -1.62
C ALA A 512 -5.51 37.54 -2.40
N ASN A 513 -4.38 36.88 -2.03
CA ASN A 513 -3.91 35.68 -2.70
C ASN A 513 -4.60 34.42 -2.13
N PRO A 514 -5.30 33.61 -2.94
CA PRO A 514 -5.99 32.42 -2.46
C PRO A 514 -5.04 31.38 -1.83
N ARG A 515 -3.83 31.23 -2.33
CA ARG A 515 -2.83 30.30 -1.75
C ARG A 515 -2.50 30.68 -0.30
N ILE A 516 -2.39 31.97 0.02
CA ILE A 516 -2.17 32.45 1.37
C ILE A 516 -3.38 32.17 2.26
N ARG A 517 -4.61 32.39 1.75
CA ARG A 517 -5.83 32.06 2.51
C ARG A 517 -5.93 30.55 2.82
N ILE A 518 -5.60 29.69 1.86
CA ILE A 518 -5.55 28.24 2.04
C ILE A 518 -4.55 27.87 3.15
N GLN A 519 -3.35 28.43 3.14
CA GLN A 519 -2.34 28.13 4.15
C GLN A 519 -2.74 28.68 5.53
N ALA A 520 -3.39 29.82 5.60
CA ALA A 520 -3.94 30.34 6.85
C ALA A 520 -5.00 29.43 7.46
N LEU A 521 -5.93 28.88 6.62
CA LEU A 521 -6.91 27.88 7.03
C LEU A 521 -6.24 26.63 7.59
N LYS A 522 -5.23 26.09 6.90
CA LYS A 522 -4.46 24.92 7.37
C LYS A 522 -3.74 25.20 8.68
N ALA A 523 -3.03 26.34 8.78
CA ALA A 523 -2.28 26.70 10.00
C ALA A 523 -3.20 27.00 11.20
N SER A 524 -4.41 27.51 10.96
CA SER A 524 -5.39 27.74 12.03
C SER A 524 -5.83 26.47 12.75
N GLU A 525 -5.71 25.30 12.12
CA GLU A 525 -6.06 24.01 12.72
C GLU A 525 -5.23 23.71 13.98
N THR A 526 -3.95 24.08 14.00
CA THR A 526 -3.09 23.95 15.18
C THR A 526 -3.61 24.80 16.34
N LEU A 527 -3.98 26.06 16.06
CA LEU A 527 -4.52 26.98 17.07
C LEU A 527 -5.90 26.53 17.56
N TYR A 528 -6.76 26.07 16.65
CA TYR A 528 -8.09 25.58 17.02
C TYR A 528 -8.00 24.32 17.91
N LYS A 529 -7.11 23.40 17.59
CA LYS A 529 -6.85 22.19 18.41
C LYS A 529 -6.26 22.59 19.78
N ALA A 530 -5.46 23.64 19.83
CA ALA A 530 -4.93 24.19 21.09
C ALA A 530 -5.97 24.97 21.94
N GLY A 531 -7.21 25.14 21.44
CA GLY A 531 -8.33 25.72 22.20
C GLY A 531 -8.90 27.03 21.65
N ASP A 532 -8.26 27.69 20.68
CA ASP A 532 -8.76 28.92 20.08
C ASP A 532 -9.92 28.62 19.09
N LYS A 533 -11.14 28.53 19.65
CA LYS A 533 -12.34 28.24 18.87
C LYS A 533 -12.85 29.41 18.01
N SER A 534 -12.24 30.59 18.10
CA SER A 534 -12.63 31.77 17.31
C SER A 534 -12.45 31.54 15.79
N PHE A 535 -11.58 30.60 15.40
CA PHE A 535 -11.38 30.22 14.00
C PHE A 535 -12.58 29.52 13.34
N ALA A 536 -13.60 29.06 14.11
CA ALA A 536 -14.82 28.50 13.53
C ALA A 536 -15.51 29.48 12.54
N SER A 537 -15.56 30.77 12.89
CA SER A 537 -16.10 31.82 12.00
C SER A 537 -15.26 32.05 10.73
N MET A 538 -13.96 31.80 10.81
CA MET A 538 -13.08 31.88 9.63
C MET A 538 -13.40 30.73 8.66
N TYR A 539 -13.63 29.51 9.14
CA TYR A 539 -14.02 28.38 8.31
C TYR A 539 -15.37 28.62 7.63
N GLU A 540 -16.38 29.04 8.40
CA GLU A 540 -17.72 29.37 7.89
C GLU A 540 -17.65 30.41 6.77
N LYS A 541 -16.97 31.53 6.99
CA LYS A 541 -16.80 32.59 5.99
C LYS A 541 -16.07 32.07 4.75
N SER A 542 -14.99 31.28 4.94
CA SER A 542 -14.16 30.83 3.83
C SER A 542 -14.81 29.70 3.02
N MET A 543 -15.80 28.96 3.54
CA MET A 543 -16.63 28.04 2.74
C MET A 543 -17.44 28.76 1.67
N LEU A 544 -17.64 30.07 1.82
CA LEU A 544 -18.28 30.94 0.86
C LEU A 544 -17.29 31.81 0.06
N ASP A 545 -15.99 31.45 0.04
CA ASP A 545 -14.99 32.16 -0.79
C ASP A 545 -15.32 32.04 -2.27
N ALA A 546 -14.89 33.00 -3.05
CA ALA A 546 -15.08 32.97 -4.51
C ALA A 546 -14.16 31.94 -5.19
N ASP A 547 -13.01 31.66 -4.56
CA ASP A 547 -12.07 30.66 -5.02
C ASP A 547 -12.50 29.28 -4.50
N PRO A 548 -12.77 28.30 -5.39
CA PRO A 548 -13.24 26.98 -4.99
C PRO A 548 -12.21 26.19 -4.17
N GLU A 549 -10.91 26.43 -4.36
CA GLU A 549 -9.88 25.73 -3.58
C GLU A 549 -9.82 26.24 -2.13
N VAL A 550 -10.07 27.54 -1.92
CA VAL A 550 -10.23 28.12 -0.58
C VAL A 550 -11.48 27.56 0.11
N ALA A 551 -12.60 27.49 -0.62
CA ALA A 551 -13.85 26.94 -0.10
C ALA A 551 -13.68 25.45 0.29
N MET A 552 -13.03 24.65 -0.56
CA MET A 552 -12.70 23.27 -0.24
C MET A 552 -11.80 23.15 1.00
N GLN A 553 -10.74 23.98 1.08
CA GLN A 553 -9.86 23.94 2.24
C GLN A 553 -10.59 24.26 3.53
N ALA A 554 -11.54 25.21 3.49
CA ALA A 554 -12.39 25.51 4.64
C ALA A 554 -13.25 24.32 5.06
N ILE A 555 -13.81 23.55 4.10
CA ILE A 555 -14.54 22.32 4.39
C ILE A 555 -13.60 21.28 5.02
N PHE A 556 -12.42 21.08 4.46
CA PHE A 556 -11.41 20.14 5.01
C PHE A 556 -11.04 20.51 6.45
N SER A 557 -10.67 21.76 6.67
CA SER A 557 -10.22 22.21 8.01
C SER A 557 -11.36 22.12 9.02
N ALA A 558 -12.57 22.57 8.70
CA ALA A 558 -13.71 22.47 9.59
C ALA A 558 -14.09 21.03 9.96
N LYS A 559 -14.08 20.12 8.98
CA LYS A 559 -14.28 18.68 9.19
C LYS A 559 -13.20 18.11 10.11
N PHE A 560 -11.93 18.43 9.85
CA PHE A 560 -10.77 17.90 10.56
C PHE A 560 -10.74 18.32 12.03
N VAL A 561 -11.08 19.57 12.33
CA VAL A 561 -11.13 20.07 13.70
C VAL A 561 -12.50 19.88 14.38
N LYS A 562 -13.47 19.29 13.67
CA LYS A 562 -14.86 19.09 14.10
C LYS A 562 -15.54 20.39 14.52
N ALA A 563 -15.48 21.39 13.63
CA ALA A 563 -16.16 22.67 13.82
C ALA A 563 -17.69 22.48 13.93
N PRO A 564 -18.40 23.35 14.65
CA PRO A 564 -19.86 23.26 14.77
C PRO A 564 -20.56 23.56 13.45
N ASP A 565 -21.82 23.16 13.33
CA ASP A 565 -22.75 23.46 12.23
C ASP A 565 -22.24 23.11 10.80
N LEU A 566 -21.27 22.17 10.71
CA LEU A 566 -20.58 21.78 9.48
C LEU A 566 -21.55 21.46 8.34
N GLU A 567 -22.59 20.67 8.59
CA GLU A 567 -23.53 20.23 7.54
C GLU A 567 -24.25 21.41 6.88
N THR A 568 -24.73 22.36 7.68
CA THR A 568 -25.43 23.56 7.19
C THR A 568 -24.50 24.44 6.36
N GLN A 569 -23.28 24.66 6.85
CA GLN A 569 -22.26 25.47 6.20
C GLN A 569 -21.81 24.85 4.87
N VAL A 570 -21.59 23.53 4.85
CA VAL A 570 -21.22 22.77 3.63
C VAL A 570 -22.33 22.82 2.58
N LYS A 571 -23.62 22.68 2.97
CA LYS A 571 -24.75 22.84 2.04
C LYS A 571 -24.77 24.23 1.40
N ALA A 572 -24.49 25.27 2.17
CA ALA A 572 -24.37 26.64 1.64
C ALA A 572 -23.18 26.78 0.67
N SER A 573 -22.05 26.17 0.98
CA SER A 573 -20.87 26.12 0.12
C SER A 573 -21.15 25.43 -1.24
N ILE A 574 -21.84 24.27 -1.21
CA ILE A 574 -22.26 23.54 -2.42
C ILE A 574 -23.21 24.38 -3.25
N ALA A 575 -24.17 25.10 -2.64
CA ALA A 575 -25.10 25.95 -3.33
C ALA A 575 -24.39 27.10 -4.08
N LYS A 576 -23.29 27.61 -3.53
CA LYS A 576 -22.44 28.61 -4.17
C LYS A 576 -21.56 28.06 -5.29
N HIS A 577 -21.05 26.83 -5.10
CA HIS A 577 -20.18 26.11 -6.03
C HIS A 577 -20.84 24.76 -6.41
N PRO A 578 -21.81 24.77 -7.34
CA PRO A 578 -22.64 23.59 -7.63
C PRO A 578 -21.92 22.51 -8.48
N SER A 579 -20.65 22.68 -8.79
CA SER A 579 -19.84 21.78 -9.59
C SER A 579 -18.44 21.61 -8.99
N GLY A 580 -17.62 20.74 -9.59
CA GLY A 580 -16.22 20.58 -9.24
C GLY A 580 -15.94 20.03 -7.85
N GLY A 581 -14.79 20.41 -7.30
CA GLY A 581 -14.26 19.87 -6.06
C GLY A 581 -15.07 20.23 -4.82
N VAL A 582 -15.65 21.45 -4.75
CA VAL A 582 -16.47 21.88 -3.61
C VAL A 582 -17.70 21.00 -3.47
N LYS A 583 -18.40 20.75 -4.58
CA LYS A 583 -19.56 19.86 -4.60
C LYS A 583 -19.16 18.45 -4.19
N LEU A 584 -18.14 17.89 -4.83
CA LEU A 584 -17.67 16.52 -4.59
C LEU A 584 -17.26 16.31 -3.14
N VAL A 585 -16.39 17.18 -2.62
CA VAL A 585 -15.88 17.09 -1.24
C VAL A 585 -17.01 17.38 -0.25
N GLY A 586 -17.86 18.36 -0.54
CA GLY A 586 -18.98 18.73 0.31
C GLY A 586 -19.99 17.59 0.44
N GLU A 587 -20.43 17.00 -0.67
CA GLU A 587 -21.37 15.86 -0.66
C GLU A 587 -20.80 14.67 0.12
N GLN A 588 -19.53 14.31 -0.09
CA GLN A 588 -18.88 13.23 0.64
C GLN A 588 -18.61 13.56 2.12
N THR A 589 -18.58 14.84 2.48
CA THR A 589 -18.44 15.27 3.87
C THR A 589 -19.74 15.16 4.66
N ILE A 590 -20.85 15.58 4.08
CA ILE A 590 -22.18 15.57 4.75
C ILE A 590 -22.93 14.26 4.56
N THR A 591 -22.69 13.57 3.47
CA THR A 591 -23.21 12.24 3.20
C THR A 591 -22.02 11.34 2.91
N PRO A 592 -21.21 10.99 3.95
CA PRO A 592 -20.14 10.07 3.72
C PRO A 592 -20.72 8.82 3.05
N PRO A 593 -20.03 8.25 2.03
CA PRO A 593 -20.43 6.99 1.45
C PRO A 593 -20.76 6.07 2.62
N LYS A 594 -22.00 5.55 2.65
CA LYS A 594 -22.43 4.68 3.75
C LYS A 594 -21.32 3.67 3.92
N PRO A 595 -20.76 3.49 5.13
CA PRO A 595 -19.85 2.40 5.36
C PRO A 595 -20.57 1.19 4.77
N ARG A 596 -19.94 0.49 3.82
CA ARG A 596 -20.51 -0.75 3.33
C ARG A 596 -20.77 -1.55 4.57
N GLN A 597 -21.94 -2.15 4.64
CA GLN A 597 -22.38 -2.82 5.86
C GLN A 597 -21.34 -3.91 6.16
N ASN A 598 -20.44 -3.63 7.10
CA ASN A 598 -19.47 -4.59 7.59
C ASN A 598 -20.22 -5.50 8.54
N GLY A 599 -20.37 -6.75 8.17
CA GLY A 599 -21.00 -7.76 9.00
C GLY A 599 -22.23 -8.38 8.35
N PRO A 600 -22.80 -9.40 9.00
CA PRO A 600 -23.87 -10.18 8.43
C PRO A 600 -25.13 -9.34 8.19
N PHE A 601 -25.70 -9.47 6.99
CA PHE A 601 -26.94 -8.82 6.57
C PHE A 601 -28.17 -9.20 7.42
N ASN A 602 -28.04 -10.22 8.25
CA ASN A 602 -29.11 -10.77 9.08
C ASN A 602 -29.38 -9.99 10.37
N GLY A 603 -28.74 -8.82 10.56
CA GLY A 603 -28.92 -7.96 11.74
C GLY A 603 -28.24 -8.49 13.02
N THR A 604 -27.38 -9.49 12.94
CA THR A 604 -26.56 -9.95 14.07
C THR A 604 -25.50 -8.91 14.37
N GLU A 605 -25.46 -8.39 15.60
CA GLU A 605 -24.39 -7.48 16.00
C GLU A 605 -23.06 -8.23 16.06
N LEU A 606 -22.04 -7.62 15.47
CA LEU A 606 -20.67 -8.12 15.57
C LEU A 606 -20.17 -7.96 17.01
N SER A 607 -19.47 -8.98 17.51
CA SER A 607 -18.74 -8.90 18.77
C SER A 607 -17.64 -7.82 18.71
N LYS A 608 -17.14 -7.40 19.88
CA LYS A 608 -16.02 -6.46 19.96
C LYS A 608 -14.81 -6.98 19.18
N ASP A 609 -14.44 -8.24 19.37
CA ASP A 609 -13.29 -8.87 18.70
C ASP A 609 -13.48 -8.90 17.18
N GLN A 610 -14.67 -9.21 16.68
CA GLN A 610 -14.99 -9.17 15.26
C GLN A 610 -14.87 -7.77 14.68
N LYS A 611 -15.34 -6.74 15.39
CA LYS A 611 -15.18 -5.33 14.98
C LYS A 611 -13.70 -4.94 14.91
N GLU A 612 -12.87 -5.40 15.86
CA GLU A 612 -11.43 -5.15 15.85
C GLU A 612 -10.71 -5.87 14.69
N ILE A 613 -11.08 -7.13 14.40
CA ILE A 613 -10.58 -7.88 13.25
C ILE A 613 -10.90 -7.13 11.95
N LEU A 614 -12.15 -6.70 11.77
CA LEU A 614 -12.56 -5.96 10.58
C LEU A 614 -11.80 -4.64 10.44
N ALA A 615 -11.59 -3.90 11.54
CA ALA A 615 -10.86 -2.63 11.51
C ALA A 615 -9.39 -2.82 11.09
N ARG A 616 -8.71 -3.87 11.57
CA ARG A 616 -7.35 -4.20 11.13
C ARG A 616 -7.31 -4.64 9.68
N GLY A 617 -8.23 -5.51 9.26
CA GLY A 617 -8.32 -5.98 7.88
C GLY A 617 -8.69 -4.87 6.90
N GLU A 618 -9.55 -3.93 7.29
CA GLU A 618 -9.91 -2.76 6.50
C GLU A 618 -8.68 -1.86 6.24
N LEU A 619 -7.86 -1.66 7.26
CA LEU A 619 -6.63 -0.88 7.12
C LEU A 619 -5.69 -1.53 6.11
N VAL A 620 -5.44 -2.84 6.21
CA VAL A 620 -4.63 -3.59 5.24
C VAL A 620 -5.21 -3.49 3.82
N PHE A 621 -6.51 -3.68 3.69
CA PHE A 621 -7.18 -3.60 2.39
C PHE A 621 -7.03 -2.20 1.76
N ALA A 622 -7.25 -1.15 2.53
CA ALA A 622 -7.14 0.23 2.06
C ALA A 622 -5.71 0.60 1.64
N GLU A 623 -4.71 0.13 2.37
CA GLU A 623 -3.31 0.45 2.12
C GLU A 623 -2.71 -0.33 0.94
N LEU A 624 -3.16 -1.57 0.70
CA LEU A 624 -2.54 -2.46 -0.28
C LEU A 624 -3.51 -2.95 -1.36
N CYS A 625 -4.60 -3.62 -0.96
CA CYS A 625 -5.47 -4.37 -1.89
C CYS A 625 -6.32 -3.46 -2.79
N SER A 626 -6.72 -2.30 -2.26
CA SER A 626 -7.59 -1.34 -2.96
C SER A 626 -6.95 -0.76 -4.23
N GLN A 627 -5.64 -0.86 -4.38
CA GLN A 627 -4.92 -0.40 -5.57
C GLN A 627 -5.39 -1.09 -6.85
N CYS A 628 -5.66 -2.39 -6.77
CA CYS A 628 -6.17 -3.18 -7.88
C CYS A 628 -7.67 -3.49 -7.75
N HIS A 629 -8.14 -3.77 -6.52
CA HIS A 629 -9.53 -4.18 -6.27
C HIS A 629 -10.51 -3.01 -6.09
N GLY A 630 -10.03 -1.76 -6.07
CA GLY A 630 -10.85 -0.57 -5.80
C GLY A 630 -11.20 -0.45 -4.30
N ASN A 631 -11.50 0.77 -3.84
CA ASN A 631 -11.91 1.00 -2.44
C ASN A 631 -13.20 0.27 -2.08
N ASP A 632 -14.00 0.05 -3.10
CA ASP A 632 -15.29 -0.60 -3.01
C ASP A 632 -15.24 -2.12 -3.23
N GLY A 633 -14.08 -2.66 -3.54
CA GLY A 633 -13.91 -4.06 -3.84
C GLY A 633 -14.53 -4.50 -5.18
N MET A 634 -14.90 -3.56 -6.07
CA MET A 634 -15.51 -3.87 -7.37
C MET A 634 -14.50 -4.01 -8.51
N GLY A 635 -13.21 -3.84 -8.22
CA GLY A 635 -12.14 -3.77 -9.21
C GLY A 635 -11.89 -2.34 -9.68
N LYS A 636 -10.63 -1.91 -9.71
CA LYS A 636 -10.27 -0.58 -10.21
C LYS A 636 -10.25 -0.59 -11.73
N SER A 637 -10.75 0.48 -12.35
CA SER A 637 -10.69 0.62 -13.80
C SER A 637 -9.25 0.72 -14.30
N ALA A 638 -8.95 -0.02 -15.36
CA ALA A 638 -7.69 0.04 -16.10
C ALA A 638 -7.84 0.77 -17.45
N GLY A 639 -8.94 1.49 -17.65
CA GLY A 639 -9.29 2.06 -18.97
C GLY A 639 -9.92 1.03 -19.92
N ASN A 640 -10.47 1.51 -21.04
CA ASN A 640 -11.05 0.67 -22.10
C ASN A 640 -12.05 -0.41 -21.63
N ASN A 641 -12.83 -0.11 -20.60
CA ASN A 641 -13.77 -1.05 -19.93
C ASN A 641 -13.10 -2.29 -19.29
N LYS A 642 -11.80 -2.30 -19.09
CA LYS A 642 -11.08 -3.35 -18.35
C LYS A 642 -10.92 -2.96 -16.88
N LEU A 643 -10.84 -3.99 -16.03
CA LEU A 643 -10.55 -3.85 -14.60
C LEU A 643 -9.13 -4.37 -14.31
N LEU A 644 -8.46 -3.79 -13.32
CA LEU A 644 -7.16 -4.28 -12.85
C LEU A 644 -7.25 -5.64 -12.18
N ALA A 645 -8.33 -5.91 -11.43
CA ALA A 645 -8.54 -7.14 -10.70
C ALA A 645 -10.02 -7.51 -10.64
N PRO A 646 -10.35 -8.79 -10.39
CA PRO A 646 -11.74 -9.21 -10.22
C PRO A 646 -12.40 -8.57 -9.00
N ALA A 647 -13.71 -8.36 -9.07
CA ALA A 647 -14.50 -7.91 -7.94
C ALA A 647 -14.39 -8.89 -6.77
N LEU A 648 -14.20 -8.34 -5.56
CA LEU A 648 -14.27 -9.04 -4.29
C LEU A 648 -15.64 -8.83 -3.63
N ALA A 649 -16.23 -7.65 -3.82
CA ALA A 649 -17.56 -7.31 -3.32
C ALA A 649 -18.63 -8.16 -4.01
N GLY A 650 -19.50 -8.79 -3.24
CA GLY A 650 -20.55 -9.66 -3.73
C GLY A 650 -20.05 -10.97 -4.38
N SER A 651 -18.76 -11.26 -4.27
CA SER A 651 -18.13 -12.39 -4.96
C SER A 651 -18.46 -13.71 -4.29
N PHE A 652 -19.05 -14.63 -5.06
CA PHE A 652 -19.28 -15.99 -4.59
C PHE A 652 -17.99 -16.71 -4.17
N ARG A 653 -16.90 -16.49 -4.90
CA ARG A 653 -15.57 -17.09 -4.58
C ARG A 653 -15.10 -16.68 -3.18
N ILE A 654 -15.28 -15.40 -2.85
CA ILE A 654 -14.86 -14.84 -1.57
C ILE A 654 -15.74 -15.34 -0.43
N GLN A 655 -17.05 -15.47 -0.69
CA GLN A 655 -18.02 -15.89 0.32
C GLN A 655 -18.10 -17.40 0.49
N SER A 656 -17.51 -18.19 -0.43
CA SER A 656 -17.44 -19.64 -0.34
C SER A 656 -16.42 -20.11 0.71
N HIS A 657 -15.77 -21.23 0.50
CA HIS A 657 -14.79 -21.77 1.46
C HIS A 657 -13.60 -20.81 1.67
N PRO A 658 -13.20 -20.51 2.91
CA PRO A 658 -12.13 -19.55 3.21
C PRO A 658 -10.78 -19.95 2.64
N GLU A 659 -10.54 -21.23 2.44
CA GLU A 659 -9.29 -21.77 1.87
C GLU A 659 -8.98 -21.18 0.49
N TYR A 660 -9.99 -20.79 -0.30
CA TYR A 660 -9.78 -20.11 -1.58
C TYR A 660 -9.00 -18.80 -1.39
N ALA A 661 -9.53 -17.89 -0.59
CA ALA A 661 -8.93 -16.58 -0.38
C ALA A 661 -7.57 -16.67 0.33
N VAL A 662 -7.45 -17.58 1.30
CA VAL A 662 -6.18 -17.82 2.01
C VAL A 662 -5.10 -18.35 1.08
N ARG A 663 -5.40 -19.33 0.22
CA ARG A 663 -4.43 -19.88 -0.74
C ARG A 663 -4.02 -18.86 -1.80
N VAL A 664 -4.96 -18.03 -2.27
CA VAL A 664 -4.63 -16.93 -3.19
C VAL A 664 -3.66 -15.95 -2.55
N LEU A 665 -3.86 -15.58 -1.28
CA LEU A 665 -2.92 -14.70 -0.58
C LEU A 665 -1.58 -15.39 -0.28
N LEU A 666 -1.57 -16.67 0.04
CA LEU A 666 -0.33 -17.39 0.32
C LEU A 666 0.54 -17.61 -0.93
N HIS A 667 -0.08 -17.94 -2.06
CA HIS A 667 0.68 -18.45 -3.22
C HIS A 667 0.44 -17.66 -4.51
N GLY A 668 -0.45 -16.66 -4.48
CA GLY A 668 -0.81 -15.90 -5.67
C GLY A 668 -1.78 -16.63 -6.58
N LEU A 669 -2.29 -15.89 -7.56
CA LEU A 669 -3.20 -16.38 -8.60
C LEU A 669 -2.82 -15.74 -9.93
N ASP A 670 -2.60 -16.52 -10.97
CA ASP A 670 -2.18 -16.06 -12.29
C ASP A 670 -3.19 -16.47 -13.37
N GLY A 671 -3.35 -15.60 -14.37
CA GLY A 671 -4.20 -15.82 -15.53
C GLY A 671 -5.68 -15.50 -15.31
N ALA A 672 -6.53 -16.07 -16.18
CA ALA A 672 -7.95 -15.80 -16.18
C ALA A 672 -8.65 -16.26 -14.88
N VAL A 673 -9.60 -15.46 -14.42
CA VAL A 673 -10.49 -15.79 -13.30
C VAL A 673 -11.91 -15.90 -13.84
N GLU A 674 -12.54 -17.06 -13.71
CA GLU A 674 -13.87 -17.34 -14.29
C GLU A 674 -13.95 -17.03 -15.79
N GLY A 675 -12.89 -17.38 -16.54
CA GLY A 675 -12.79 -17.16 -17.99
C GLY A 675 -12.57 -15.69 -18.40
N LYS A 676 -12.33 -14.77 -17.45
CA LYS A 676 -12.07 -13.35 -17.73
C LYS A 676 -10.64 -12.99 -17.38
N ASN A 677 -9.96 -12.31 -18.29
CA ASN A 677 -8.67 -11.72 -18.07
C ASN A 677 -8.80 -10.32 -17.46
N TYR A 678 -7.90 -10.01 -16.56
CA TYR A 678 -7.82 -8.72 -15.85
C TYR A 678 -6.51 -8.03 -16.19
N ALA A 679 -6.56 -6.72 -16.36
CA ALA A 679 -5.38 -5.94 -16.75
C ALA A 679 -4.25 -5.96 -15.71
N GLY A 680 -4.52 -6.35 -14.45
CA GLY A 680 -3.52 -6.64 -13.42
C GLY A 680 -2.65 -7.87 -13.71
N GLY A 681 -3.15 -8.78 -14.52
CA GLY A 681 -2.46 -10.00 -14.94
C GLY A 681 -2.46 -11.08 -13.87
N MET A 682 -2.00 -10.77 -12.66
CA MET A 682 -1.87 -11.74 -11.56
C MET A 682 -2.16 -11.10 -10.19
N MET A 683 -2.52 -11.93 -9.22
CA MET A 683 -2.55 -11.57 -7.81
C MET A 683 -1.26 -12.06 -7.14
N GLN A 684 -0.50 -11.13 -6.57
CA GLN A 684 0.77 -11.43 -5.90
C GLN A 684 0.59 -12.33 -4.67
N PRO A 685 1.51 -13.26 -4.42
CA PRO A 685 1.59 -13.97 -3.15
C PRO A 685 2.00 -13.04 -2.00
N MET A 686 1.43 -13.28 -0.83
CA MET A 686 1.72 -12.57 0.42
C MET A 686 2.18 -13.58 1.50
N LYS A 687 2.90 -14.63 1.09
CA LYS A 687 3.31 -15.75 1.98
C LYS A 687 4.22 -15.31 3.12
N GLU A 688 4.95 -14.20 2.97
CA GLU A 688 5.83 -13.61 3.98
C GLU A 688 5.05 -12.92 5.10
N GLN A 689 3.78 -12.58 4.86
CA GLN A 689 2.93 -11.97 5.88
C GLN A 689 2.57 -12.97 6.98
N SER A 690 2.37 -12.45 8.20
CA SER A 690 1.96 -13.29 9.34
C SER A 690 0.56 -13.89 9.12
N ASP A 691 0.31 -15.03 9.77
CA ASP A 691 -0.99 -15.69 9.72
C ASP A 691 -2.11 -14.78 10.25
N GLN A 692 -1.82 -13.92 11.24
CA GLN A 692 -2.78 -12.96 11.75
C GLN A 692 -3.11 -11.88 10.72
N TRP A 693 -2.13 -11.35 10.00
CA TRP A 693 -2.33 -10.38 8.95
C TRP A 693 -3.22 -10.93 7.83
N ILE A 694 -2.94 -12.16 7.37
CA ILE A 694 -3.75 -12.83 6.36
C ILE A 694 -5.16 -13.09 6.88
N ALA A 695 -5.31 -13.55 8.13
CA ALA A 695 -6.60 -13.79 8.75
C ALA A 695 -7.46 -12.52 8.83
N ASP A 696 -6.86 -11.39 9.22
CA ASP A 696 -7.56 -10.11 9.36
C ASP A 696 -8.07 -9.60 8.01
N VAL A 697 -7.21 -9.58 6.97
CA VAL A 697 -7.62 -9.09 5.65
C VAL A 697 -8.61 -10.04 4.96
N VAL A 698 -8.45 -11.37 5.10
CA VAL A 698 -9.42 -12.33 4.57
C VAL A 698 -10.75 -12.18 5.28
N SER A 699 -10.77 -12.01 6.60
CA SER A 699 -11.99 -11.76 7.36
C SER A 699 -12.68 -10.47 6.90
N TYR A 700 -11.91 -9.40 6.63
CA TYR A 700 -12.46 -8.16 6.10
C TYR A 700 -13.07 -8.33 4.71
N ILE A 701 -12.37 -8.91 3.74
CA ILE A 701 -12.94 -9.10 2.40
C ILE A 701 -14.14 -10.04 2.38
N ARG A 702 -14.28 -10.90 3.38
CA ARG A 702 -15.38 -11.86 3.53
C ARG A 702 -16.60 -11.29 4.29
N ASN A 703 -16.42 -10.26 5.11
CA ASN A 703 -17.47 -9.65 5.93
C ASN A 703 -17.61 -8.14 5.76
N GLY A 704 -16.63 -7.48 5.16
CA GLY A 704 -16.70 -6.14 4.61
C GLY A 704 -17.13 -6.18 3.16
N LEU A 705 -17.07 -5.04 2.47
CA LEU A 705 -17.37 -4.94 1.05
C LEU A 705 -18.76 -5.49 0.67
N SER A 706 -19.72 -5.43 1.57
CA SER A 706 -21.06 -6.03 1.42
C SER A 706 -21.09 -7.56 1.26
N ASN A 707 -20.09 -8.26 1.74
CA ASN A 707 -20.03 -9.71 1.85
C ASN A 707 -20.53 -10.17 3.22
N ASP A 708 -21.00 -11.42 3.29
CA ASP A 708 -21.49 -12.06 4.52
C ASP A 708 -20.99 -13.50 4.56
N ALA A 709 -19.86 -13.74 5.19
CA ALA A 709 -19.28 -15.07 5.30
C ALA A 709 -18.54 -15.24 6.65
N SER A 710 -18.06 -16.46 6.94
CA SER A 710 -17.33 -16.74 8.18
C SER A 710 -16.03 -15.95 8.30
N PHE A 711 -15.71 -15.53 9.52
CA PHE A 711 -14.39 -15.01 9.88
C PHE A 711 -13.32 -16.10 9.77
N VAL A 712 -12.09 -15.70 9.53
CA VAL A 712 -10.92 -16.58 9.44
C VAL A 712 -9.97 -16.30 10.61
N THR A 713 -9.44 -17.35 11.22
CA THR A 713 -8.49 -17.24 12.33
C THR A 713 -7.06 -17.45 11.86
N ALA A 714 -6.09 -16.89 12.59
CA ALA A 714 -4.68 -17.11 12.33
C ALA A 714 -4.31 -18.60 12.37
N GLN A 715 -4.95 -19.39 13.25
CA GLN A 715 -4.73 -20.84 13.33
C GLN A 715 -5.19 -21.57 12.04
N GLN A 716 -6.30 -21.15 11.43
CA GLN A 716 -6.74 -21.70 10.15
C GLN A 716 -5.76 -21.35 9.04
N VAL A 717 -5.25 -20.12 9.01
CA VAL A 717 -4.22 -19.71 8.04
C VAL A 717 -2.96 -20.54 8.20
N ALA A 718 -2.47 -20.74 9.44
CA ALA A 718 -1.30 -21.56 9.73
C ALA A 718 -1.47 -23.01 9.23
N ALA A 719 -2.65 -23.61 9.44
CA ALA A 719 -2.96 -24.96 8.97
C ALA A 719 -2.94 -25.05 7.43
N ILE A 720 -3.54 -24.05 6.75
CA ILE A 720 -3.54 -23.98 5.28
C ILE A 720 -2.13 -23.77 4.74
N ARG A 721 -1.34 -22.88 5.36
CA ARG A 721 0.07 -22.66 5.02
C ARG A 721 0.88 -23.94 5.11
N ALA A 722 0.75 -24.71 6.20
CA ALA A 722 1.41 -25.98 6.39
C ALA A 722 0.98 -27.01 5.33
N LYS A 723 -0.32 -27.12 5.05
CA LYS A 723 -0.91 -28.01 4.04
C LYS A 723 -0.39 -27.71 2.64
N THR A 724 -0.13 -26.44 2.34
CA THR A 724 0.28 -25.96 1.01
C THR A 724 1.76 -25.61 0.92
N ALA A 725 2.61 -26.00 1.88
CA ALA A 725 4.01 -25.64 1.94
C ALA A 725 4.85 -26.09 0.71
N LYS A 726 4.38 -27.10 -0.02
CA LYS A 726 5.02 -27.59 -1.25
C LYS A 726 4.60 -26.83 -2.51
N GLN A 727 3.65 -25.89 -2.41
CA GLN A 727 3.22 -25.09 -3.54
C GLN A 727 4.31 -24.05 -3.85
N SER A 728 4.96 -24.19 -4.99
CA SER A 728 6.09 -23.34 -5.42
C SER A 728 5.76 -22.33 -6.50
N SER A 729 4.61 -22.50 -7.18
CA SER A 729 4.13 -21.61 -8.25
C SER A 729 2.78 -20.98 -7.88
N MET A 730 2.43 -19.91 -8.57
CA MET A 730 1.10 -19.31 -8.44
C MET A 730 0.03 -20.29 -8.92
N TYR A 731 -1.15 -20.22 -8.31
CA TYR A 731 -2.29 -21.02 -8.77
C TYR A 731 -2.84 -20.50 -10.09
N LYS A 732 -3.29 -21.41 -10.95
CA LYS A 732 -4.29 -21.12 -11.98
C LYS A 732 -5.69 -21.32 -11.37
N PHE A 733 -6.65 -20.49 -11.76
CA PHE A 733 -7.98 -20.47 -11.14
C PHE A 733 -8.63 -21.85 -11.08
N GLU A 734 -8.72 -22.56 -12.21
CA GLU A 734 -9.38 -23.86 -12.30
C GLU A 734 -8.66 -24.93 -11.46
N ALA A 735 -7.32 -24.91 -11.44
CA ALA A 735 -6.51 -25.81 -10.62
C ALA A 735 -6.74 -25.55 -9.13
N LEU A 736 -6.83 -24.30 -8.71
CA LEU A 736 -7.15 -23.93 -7.33
C LEU A 736 -8.56 -24.39 -6.96
N MET A 737 -9.55 -24.10 -7.82
CA MET A 737 -10.95 -24.44 -7.58
C MET A 737 -11.18 -25.95 -7.50
N SER A 738 -10.33 -26.77 -8.12
CA SER A 738 -10.40 -28.25 -7.99
C SER A 738 -9.88 -28.76 -6.65
N GLN A 739 -9.08 -27.98 -5.96
CA GLN A 739 -8.43 -28.34 -4.69
C GLN A 739 -9.11 -27.74 -3.44
N VAL A 740 -10.01 -26.76 -3.63
CA VAL A 740 -10.70 -26.10 -2.52
C VAL A 740 -12.02 -26.80 -2.25
N PRO A 741 -12.36 -27.10 -0.99
CA PRO A 741 -13.65 -27.65 -0.64
C PRO A 741 -14.81 -26.77 -1.12
N LYS A 742 -15.85 -27.40 -1.67
CA LYS A 742 -17.06 -26.73 -2.16
C LYS A 742 -18.23 -27.00 -1.24
N GLU A 743 -19.09 -26.02 -1.07
CA GLU A 743 -20.33 -26.20 -0.37
C GLU A 743 -21.21 -27.21 -1.14
N PHE A 744 -21.79 -28.15 -0.41
CA PHE A 744 -22.87 -28.99 -0.90
C PHE A 744 -24.18 -28.32 -0.48
N PRO A 745 -24.92 -27.69 -1.41
CA PRO A 745 -26.23 -27.10 -1.08
C PRO A 745 -27.17 -28.15 -0.49
N ALA A 746 -27.94 -27.78 0.52
CA ALA A 746 -28.90 -28.67 1.15
C ALA A 746 -29.94 -29.18 0.11
N ASP A 747 -29.86 -30.46 -0.25
CA ASP A 747 -30.73 -31.11 -1.22
C ASP A 747 -32.04 -31.48 -0.56
N PRO A 748 -33.21 -31.32 -1.21
CA PRO A 748 -34.49 -31.82 -0.74
C PRO A 748 -34.47 -33.31 -0.37
N ALA A 749 -33.66 -34.11 -1.05
CA ALA A 749 -33.54 -35.55 -0.81
C ALA A 749 -32.70 -35.89 0.46
N TRP A 750 -32.01 -34.95 1.08
CA TRP A 750 -31.32 -35.20 2.35
C TRP A 750 -32.31 -35.43 3.47
N LYS A 751 -32.07 -36.44 4.29
CA LYS A 751 -32.89 -36.71 5.47
C LYS A 751 -32.18 -36.20 6.72
N PHE A 752 -32.92 -35.46 7.50
CA PHE A 752 -32.43 -34.86 8.75
C PHE A 752 -33.14 -35.52 9.94
N SER A 753 -32.39 -35.88 10.96
CA SER A 753 -32.90 -36.47 12.18
C SER A 753 -32.12 -36.01 13.41
N ALA A 754 -32.72 -36.09 14.55
CA ALA A 754 -32.07 -35.72 15.82
C ALA A 754 -32.63 -36.59 16.95
N SER A 755 -31.84 -36.79 18.02
CA SER A 755 -32.24 -37.51 19.20
C SER A 755 -33.44 -36.88 19.94
N ASN A 756 -33.54 -35.53 19.82
CA ASN A 756 -34.62 -34.77 20.47
C ASN A 756 -35.29 -33.86 19.45
N THR A 757 -36.58 -33.97 19.34
CA THR A 757 -37.47 -33.10 18.59
C THR A 757 -38.59 -32.67 19.50
N VAL A 758 -38.69 -31.38 19.79
CA VAL A 758 -39.72 -30.84 20.71
C VAL A 758 -40.72 -30.05 19.89
N SER A 759 -42.00 -30.17 20.23
CA SER A 759 -43.08 -29.46 19.57
C SER A 759 -43.12 -27.95 19.87
N THR A 760 -42.31 -27.44 20.81
CA THR A 760 -42.26 -26.04 21.20
C THR A 760 -41.05 -25.32 20.65
N ARG A 761 -41.26 -24.09 20.22
CA ARG A 761 -40.16 -23.20 19.73
C ARG A 761 -39.33 -22.72 20.94
N VAL A 762 -38.18 -23.33 21.16
CA VAL A 762 -37.18 -22.81 22.11
C VAL A 762 -35.84 -22.75 21.39
N GLY A 763 -35.40 -21.55 20.99
CA GLY A 763 -34.13 -21.32 20.30
C GLY A 763 -34.06 -21.81 18.85
N GLY A 764 -35.18 -22.16 18.23
CA GLY A 764 -35.30 -22.67 16.88
C GLY A 764 -36.53 -23.55 16.67
N ASN A 765 -36.67 -24.08 15.46
CA ASN A 765 -37.75 -24.99 15.10
C ASN A 765 -37.43 -26.43 15.57
N ALA A 766 -38.46 -27.22 15.86
CA ALA A 766 -38.32 -28.64 16.17
C ALA A 766 -37.89 -29.50 15.02
N SER A 767 -38.12 -29.06 13.75
CA SER A 767 -37.68 -29.77 12.57
C SER A 767 -36.17 -29.76 12.42
N PRO A 768 -35.46 -30.89 12.40
CA PRO A 768 -34.02 -30.92 12.20
C PRO A 768 -33.57 -30.29 10.89
N ARG A 769 -34.36 -30.31 9.85
CA ARG A 769 -34.07 -29.65 8.56
C ARG A 769 -33.96 -28.13 8.71
N SER A 770 -34.67 -27.52 9.65
CA SER A 770 -34.59 -26.07 9.87
C SER A 770 -33.20 -25.57 10.28
N ALA A 771 -32.31 -26.46 10.69
CA ALA A 771 -30.91 -26.10 10.95
C ALA A 771 -30.20 -25.57 9.69
N THR A 772 -30.66 -25.89 8.48
CA THR A 772 -30.05 -25.41 7.22
C THR A 772 -30.44 -23.99 6.86
N ASN A 773 -31.36 -23.37 7.56
CA ASN A 773 -31.83 -22.00 7.31
C ASN A 773 -31.69 -21.09 8.53
N TYR A 774 -32.20 -19.85 8.44
CA TYR A 774 -32.15 -18.86 9.50
C TYR A 774 -33.10 -19.16 10.68
N GLU A 775 -34.15 -19.97 10.47
CA GLU A 775 -35.03 -20.36 11.59
C GLU A 775 -34.28 -21.20 12.62
N GLY A 776 -33.36 -22.05 12.15
CA GLY A 776 -32.56 -22.92 12.98
C GLY A 776 -33.36 -24.10 13.58
N TRP A 777 -32.65 -25.01 14.17
CA TRP A 777 -33.13 -26.14 14.93
C TRP A 777 -32.67 -26.07 16.37
N SER A 778 -33.47 -26.62 17.28
CA SER A 778 -33.13 -26.69 18.72
C SER A 778 -33.62 -28.02 19.30
N THR A 779 -32.89 -28.52 20.31
CA THR A 779 -33.35 -29.65 21.12
C THR A 779 -34.58 -29.30 22.00
N GLY A 780 -34.80 -28.03 22.27
CA GLY A 780 -35.87 -27.51 23.11
C GLY A 780 -35.71 -27.80 24.59
N ILE A 781 -34.82 -28.67 24.97
CA ILE A 781 -34.50 -29.09 26.34
C ILE A 781 -33.00 -28.96 26.59
N THR A 782 -32.61 -28.91 27.88
CA THR A 782 -31.22 -28.80 28.31
C THR A 782 -30.34 -29.87 27.70
N GLN A 783 -29.16 -29.46 27.22
CA GLN A 783 -28.17 -30.33 26.63
C GLN A 783 -27.80 -31.49 27.53
N ALA A 784 -27.97 -32.71 27.05
CA ALA A 784 -27.55 -33.92 27.71
C ALA A 784 -26.51 -34.66 26.88
N LYS A 785 -25.64 -35.42 27.56
CA LYS A 785 -24.69 -36.32 26.89
C LYS A 785 -25.44 -37.26 25.96
N ASP A 786 -24.81 -37.64 24.88
CA ASP A 786 -25.33 -38.51 23.81
C ASP A 786 -26.49 -37.95 22.96
N MET A 787 -26.92 -36.70 23.17
CA MET A 787 -27.80 -36.04 22.18
C MET A 787 -27.06 -35.91 20.86
N TRP A 788 -27.80 -36.12 19.79
CA TRP A 788 -27.21 -36.06 18.45
C TRP A 788 -28.14 -35.39 17.43
N TYR A 789 -27.48 -34.86 16.37
CA TYR A 789 -28.07 -34.34 15.15
C TYR A 789 -27.41 -35.03 13.95
N GLN A 790 -28.20 -35.52 12.97
CA GLN A 790 -27.71 -36.36 11.89
C GLN A 790 -28.29 -35.96 10.55
N ILE A 791 -27.44 -36.06 9.52
CA ILE A 791 -27.86 -35.96 8.10
C ILE A 791 -27.55 -37.26 7.37
N GLU A 792 -28.53 -37.80 6.64
CA GLU A 792 -28.38 -38.89 5.69
C GLU A 792 -28.41 -38.32 4.27
N PHE A 793 -27.40 -38.65 3.50
CA PHE A 793 -27.27 -38.25 2.10
C PHE A 793 -27.87 -39.35 1.19
N PRO A 794 -28.47 -39.01 0.02
CA PRO A 794 -29.01 -40.02 -0.90
C PRO A 794 -27.93 -40.93 -1.47
N GLN A 795 -26.72 -40.43 -1.60
CA GLN A 795 -25.52 -41.15 -2.02
C GLN A 795 -24.30 -40.75 -1.20
N SER A 796 -23.23 -41.56 -1.24
CA SER A 796 -22.01 -41.23 -0.52
C SER A 796 -21.36 -39.94 -1.09
N MET A 797 -20.91 -39.06 -0.20
CA MET A 797 -20.28 -37.80 -0.50
C MET A 797 -18.88 -37.71 0.19
N ASN A 798 -17.97 -36.94 -0.38
CA ASN A 798 -16.67 -36.68 0.20
C ASN A 798 -16.73 -35.41 1.05
N LEU A 799 -16.78 -35.53 2.37
CA LEU A 799 -16.90 -34.44 3.30
C LEU A 799 -15.55 -34.12 3.96
N SER A 800 -15.32 -32.86 4.27
CA SER A 800 -14.15 -32.37 5.02
C SER A 800 -14.48 -31.33 6.08
N GLU A 801 -15.67 -30.73 6.05
CA GLU A 801 -16.04 -29.71 7.01
C GLU A 801 -17.54 -29.64 7.25
N PHE A 802 -17.90 -29.24 8.48
CA PHE A 802 -19.25 -28.96 8.92
C PHE A 802 -19.29 -27.58 9.57
N HIS A 803 -20.08 -26.66 9.05
CA HIS A 803 -20.26 -25.31 9.57
C HIS A 803 -21.68 -25.14 10.14
N PHE A 804 -21.81 -24.43 11.24
CA PHE A 804 -23.11 -24.02 11.79
C PHE A 804 -22.95 -22.76 12.65
N SER A 805 -24.03 -22.03 12.83
CA SER A 805 -24.08 -20.90 13.77
C SER A 805 -24.94 -21.26 14.96
N SER A 806 -24.56 -20.83 16.15
CA SER A 806 -25.34 -20.95 17.39
C SER A 806 -25.58 -19.57 17.98
N SER A 807 -26.80 -19.32 18.46
CA SER A 807 -27.20 -18.04 19.06
C SER A 807 -27.55 -18.22 20.54
N SER A 808 -27.52 -17.14 21.31
CA SER A 808 -28.06 -17.12 22.65
C SER A 808 -29.58 -16.88 22.61
N LEU A 809 -30.30 -17.47 23.57
CA LEU A 809 -31.72 -17.24 23.78
C LEU A 809 -31.93 -16.03 24.69
N PHE A 810 -32.88 -15.22 24.31
CA PHE A 810 -33.38 -14.13 25.16
C PHE A 810 -34.34 -14.67 26.21
N LYS A 811 -33.98 -14.53 27.49
CA LYS A 811 -34.89 -14.84 28.58
C LYS A 811 -35.69 -13.59 28.95
N ARG A 812 -36.99 -13.61 28.70
CA ARG A 812 -37.90 -12.59 29.25
C ARG A 812 -38.03 -12.81 30.77
N PRO A 813 -37.75 -11.80 31.60
CA PRO A 813 -38.06 -11.91 33.04
C PRO A 813 -39.55 -12.11 33.22
N ALA A 814 -39.92 -12.96 34.18
CA ALA A 814 -41.34 -13.23 34.49
C ALA A 814 -42.13 -11.99 34.90
N LYS A 815 -41.43 -10.97 35.42
CA LYS A 815 -41.94 -9.60 35.62
C LYS A 815 -40.92 -8.62 35.01
N PRO A 816 -41.34 -7.70 34.13
CA PRO A 816 -40.43 -6.68 33.57
C PRO A 816 -39.92 -5.80 34.72
N VAL A 817 -38.61 -5.78 34.89
CA VAL A 817 -37.93 -4.82 35.78
C VAL A 817 -37.37 -3.70 34.89
N PRO A 818 -37.85 -2.46 34.98
CA PRO A 818 -37.34 -1.34 34.20
C PRO A 818 -35.82 -1.18 34.42
N GLY A 819 -35.02 -1.19 33.35
CA GLY A 819 -33.56 -0.99 33.41
C GLY A 819 -32.73 -2.26 33.64
N ALA A 820 -33.32 -3.42 33.85
CA ALA A 820 -32.56 -4.68 33.93
C ALA A 820 -32.14 -5.14 32.54
N ALA A 821 -30.82 -5.41 32.38
CA ALA A 821 -30.31 -6.02 31.17
C ALA A 821 -30.92 -7.42 30.97
N PRO A 822 -31.25 -7.80 29.70
CA PRO A 822 -31.81 -9.12 29.43
C PRO A 822 -30.80 -10.22 29.73
N THR A 823 -31.27 -11.31 30.30
CA THR A 823 -30.44 -12.51 30.50
C THR A 823 -30.37 -13.29 29.19
N MET A 824 -29.15 -13.50 28.68
CA MET A 824 -28.92 -14.32 27.50
C MET A 824 -28.48 -15.72 27.90
N ILE A 825 -29.13 -16.74 27.34
CA ILE A 825 -28.81 -18.15 27.58
C ILE A 825 -28.07 -18.68 26.36
N PRO A 826 -26.75 -19.00 26.45
CA PRO A 826 -25.99 -19.52 25.32
C PRO A 826 -26.43 -20.95 24.97
N THR A 827 -26.75 -21.20 23.67
CA THR A 827 -27.29 -22.46 23.19
C THR A 827 -26.32 -23.30 22.38
N TYR A 828 -25.04 -22.87 22.29
CA TYR A 828 -24.02 -23.63 21.56
C TYR A 828 -23.69 -24.94 22.28
N PRO A 829 -23.26 -26.01 21.51
CA PRO A 829 -22.85 -27.28 22.12
C PRO A 829 -21.59 -27.08 22.97
N ARG A 830 -21.59 -27.59 24.22
CA ARG A 830 -20.43 -27.41 25.11
C ARG A 830 -19.23 -28.23 24.64
N LEU A 831 -19.47 -29.50 24.40
CA LEU A 831 -18.48 -30.43 23.85
C LEU A 831 -19.19 -31.43 22.94
N MET A 832 -18.74 -31.55 21.70
CA MET A 832 -19.32 -32.47 20.75
C MET A 832 -18.26 -33.19 19.92
N GLN A 833 -18.68 -34.29 19.31
CA GLN A 833 -17.88 -35.05 18.33
C GLN A 833 -18.59 -35.07 16.98
N ILE A 834 -17.80 -35.25 15.91
CA ILE A 834 -18.31 -35.54 14.58
C ILE A 834 -18.02 -36.98 14.22
N GLU A 835 -19.05 -37.69 13.87
CA GLU A 835 -19.02 -39.09 13.43
C GLU A 835 -19.55 -39.19 12.00
N THR A 836 -19.00 -40.13 11.23
CA THR A 836 -19.49 -40.47 9.89
C THR A 836 -19.74 -41.97 9.77
N SER A 837 -20.64 -42.34 8.83
CA SER A 837 -20.97 -43.73 8.57
C SER A 837 -21.34 -43.92 7.12
N LEU A 838 -21.08 -45.10 6.53
CA LEU A 838 -21.56 -45.49 5.23
C LEU A 838 -22.92 -46.26 5.28
N ASP A 839 -23.21 -46.90 6.42
CA ASP A 839 -24.39 -47.78 6.60
C ASP A 839 -25.38 -47.28 7.66
N GLY A 840 -25.04 -46.21 8.41
CA GLY A 840 -25.82 -45.66 9.53
C GLY A 840 -25.77 -46.49 10.82
N ILE A 841 -25.00 -47.57 10.85
CA ILE A 841 -24.83 -48.52 11.96
C ILE A 841 -23.42 -48.39 12.57
N ASN A 842 -22.42 -48.48 11.75
CA ASN A 842 -21.00 -48.39 12.13
C ASN A 842 -20.50 -46.96 11.98
N TRP A 843 -20.06 -46.37 13.09
CA TRP A 843 -19.67 -44.97 13.16
C TRP A 843 -18.20 -44.79 13.44
N ASN A 844 -17.57 -43.90 12.66
CA ASN A 844 -16.17 -43.50 12.85
C ASN A 844 -16.14 -42.05 13.34
N THR A 845 -15.43 -41.80 14.42
CA THR A 845 -15.24 -40.45 14.97
C THR A 845 -14.04 -39.77 14.26
N HIS A 846 -14.28 -38.62 13.69
CA HIS A 846 -13.25 -37.81 13.03
C HIS A 846 -12.79 -36.63 13.87
N VAL A 847 -13.71 -36.08 14.70
CA VAL A 847 -13.41 -35.02 15.66
C VAL A 847 -14.02 -35.47 17.00
N ALA A 848 -13.18 -35.70 17.99
CA ALA A 848 -13.63 -36.26 19.27
C ALA A 848 -14.12 -35.22 20.29
N ASN A 849 -13.51 -34.03 20.31
CA ASN A 849 -13.71 -33.02 21.37
C ASN A 849 -13.76 -31.62 20.81
N TYR A 850 -14.80 -31.26 20.09
CA TYR A 850 -14.99 -29.90 19.61
C TYR A 850 -15.75 -29.08 20.66
N LYS A 851 -15.14 -27.98 21.13
CA LYS A 851 -15.83 -27.01 22.00
C LYS A 851 -16.57 -26.01 21.14
N GLY A 852 -17.89 -26.03 21.22
CA GLY A 852 -18.74 -25.06 20.54
C GLY A 852 -18.57 -23.66 21.15
N LYS A 853 -18.96 -22.66 20.38
CA LYS A 853 -18.95 -21.25 20.78
C LYS A 853 -20.19 -20.54 20.26
N GLU A 854 -20.48 -19.38 20.82
CA GLU A 854 -21.51 -18.49 20.28
C GLU A 854 -21.08 -17.98 18.89
N GLY A 855 -22.04 -17.83 17.97
CA GLY A 855 -21.78 -17.47 16.59
C GLY A 855 -21.33 -18.65 15.73
N ASP A 856 -20.42 -18.43 14.80
CA ASP A 856 -20.02 -19.41 13.81
C ASP A 856 -19.07 -20.45 14.36
N ASN A 857 -19.42 -21.71 14.09
CA ASN A 857 -18.64 -22.89 14.40
C ASN A 857 -18.22 -23.58 13.11
N VAL A 858 -16.90 -23.78 12.93
CA VAL A 858 -16.28 -24.45 11.80
C VAL A 858 -15.57 -25.69 12.32
N VAL A 859 -15.97 -26.85 11.89
CA VAL A 859 -15.39 -28.11 12.29
C VAL A 859 -14.82 -28.82 11.08
N SER A 860 -13.51 -28.81 10.97
CA SER A 860 -12.75 -29.41 9.86
C SER A 860 -12.20 -30.77 10.27
N PHE A 861 -12.14 -31.70 9.34
CA PHE A 861 -11.57 -33.05 9.50
C PHE A 861 -11.00 -33.53 8.16
N ASP A 862 -10.19 -34.61 8.21
CA ASP A 862 -9.67 -35.23 7.02
C ASP A 862 -10.81 -35.66 6.08
N GLN A 863 -10.60 -35.49 4.77
CA GLN A 863 -11.63 -35.84 3.80
C GLN A 863 -12.04 -37.29 3.94
N VAL A 864 -13.34 -37.50 4.07
CA VAL A 864 -13.93 -38.83 4.24
C VAL A 864 -15.10 -39.04 3.30
N LYS A 865 -15.17 -40.23 2.66
CA LYS A 865 -16.32 -40.65 1.89
C LYS A 865 -17.37 -41.23 2.86
N THR A 866 -18.54 -40.60 2.89
CA THR A 866 -19.60 -40.99 3.85
C THR A 866 -20.99 -40.82 3.27
N LYS A 867 -21.96 -41.55 3.80
CA LYS A 867 -23.40 -41.42 3.52
C LYS A 867 -24.14 -40.75 4.70
N PHE A 868 -23.60 -40.81 5.90
CA PHE A 868 -24.18 -40.23 7.09
C PHE A 868 -23.16 -39.38 7.81
N VAL A 869 -23.54 -38.22 8.30
CA VAL A 869 -22.77 -37.38 9.23
C VAL A 869 -23.60 -37.13 10.48
N ARG A 870 -22.99 -37.31 11.65
CA ARG A 870 -23.62 -37.09 12.94
C ARG A 870 -22.77 -36.18 13.81
N LEU A 871 -23.40 -35.18 14.38
CA LEU A 871 -22.88 -34.41 15.48
C LEU A 871 -23.46 -34.98 16.76
N LYS A 872 -22.62 -35.30 17.75
CA LYS A 872 -23.05 -35.94 19.00
C LYS A 872 -22.42 -35.21 20.21
N LEU A 873 -23.23 -34.88 21.22
CA LEU A 873 -22.74 -34.26 22.42
C LEU A 873 -21.97 -35.29 23.27
N VAL A 874 -20.73 -34.92 23.64
CA VAL A 874 -19.86 -35.71 24.51
C VAL A 874 -20.15 -35.41 25.98
N GLU A 875 -20.56 -34.18 26.27
CA GLU A 875 -20.93 -33.69 27.58
C GLU A 875 -22.31 -33.07 27.57
N GLY A 876 -23.04 -33.17 28.67
CA GLY A 876 -24.25 -32.43 28.94
C GLY A 876 -24.03 -31.26 29.90
N ILE A 877 -25.06 -30.46 30.11
CA ILE A 877 -25.07 -29.39 31.12
C ILE A 877 -25.75 -29.90 32.37
N ALA A 878 -25.17 -29.62 33.55
CA ALA A 878 -25.83 -29.93 34.83
C ALA A 878 -27.21 -29.26 34.87
N LYS A 879 -28.21 -29.94 35.42
CA LYS A 879 -29.58 -29.45 35.50
C LYS A 879 -29.63 -28.12 36.25
N VAL A 880 -30.11 -27.08 35.61
CA VAL A 880 -30.28 -25.73 36.13
C VAL A 880 -31.75 -25.36 36.05
N ALA A 881 -32.12 -24.25 36.67
CA ALA A 881 -33.52 -23.81 36.73
C ALA A 881 -34.12 -23.48 35.35
N ASP A 882 -33.25 -23.13 34.37
CA ASP A 882 -33.64 -22.78 33.02
C ASP A 882 -33.21 -23.86 32.05
N GLU A 883 -34.02 -24.13 31.02
CA GLU A 883 -33.61 -25.01 29.92
C GLU A 883 -32.53 -24.35 29.08
N ILE A 884 -31.40 -25.04 28.90
CA ILE A 884 -30.28 -24.60 28.06
C ILE A 884 -30.18 -25.55 26.85
N PRO A 885 -31.00 -25.34 25.81
CA PRO A 885 -31.05 -26.26 24.70
C PRO A 885 -29.78 -26.16 23.84
N TRP A 886 -29.54 -27.18 23.04
CA TRP A 886 -28.62 -27.11 21.90
C TRP A 886 -29.37 -26.58 20.68
N SER A 887 -28.85 -25.54 20.06
CA SER A 887 -29.40 -25.03 18.79
C SER A 887 -28.35 -24.84 17.74
N MET A 888 -28.76 -25.00 16.48
CA MET A 888 -27.94 -24.76 15.29
C MET A 888 -28.78 -24.12 14.19
N ARG A 889 -28.16 -23.24 13.42
CA ARG A 889 -28.75 -22.65 12.22
C ARG A 889 -27.67 -22.47 11.16
N GLN A 890 -28.09 -22.27 9.90
CA GLN A 890 -27.19 -22.03 8.76
C GLN A 890 -26.16 -23.15 8.61
N VAL A 891 -26.57 -24.40 8.82
CA VAL A 891 -25.70 -25.56 8.64
C VAL A 891 -25.28 -25.63 7.18
N LYS A 892 -23.98 -25.69 6.96
CA LYS A 892 -23.32 -25.88 5.67
C LYS A 892 -22.33 -27.02 5.73
N ILE A 893 -22.20 -27.73 4.66
CA ILE A 893 -21.33 -28.89 4.54
C ILE A 893 -20.39 -28.68 3.35
N TYR A 894 -19.13 -28.96 3.55
CA TYR A 894 -18.11 -28.79 2.53
C TYR A 894 -17.31 -30.05 2.29
N GLY A 895 -16.85 -30.20 1.03
CA GLY A 895 -15.97 -31.27 0.61
C GLY A 895 -15.53 -31.16 -0.83
N LEU A 896 -14.68 -32.06 -1.27
CA LEU A 896 -14.26 -32.11 -2.66
C LEU A 896 -15.28 -32.94 -3.48
N LYS A 897 -15.72 -32.39 -4.61
CA LYS A 897 -16.62 -33.07 -5.55
C LYS A 897 -15.89 -34.11 -6.39
#